data_e675b281dd9d0410a0d7b5d4cd0c5a5c
#
_entry.id   e675b281dd9d0410a0d7b5d4cd0c5a5c
#
_cell.length_a   1.000
_cell.length_b   1.000
_cell.length_c   1.000
_cell.angle_alpha   90.00
_cell.angle_beta   90.00
_cell.angle_gamma   90.00
#
_symmetry.space_group_name_H-M   'P 1'
#
loop_
_entity.id
_entity.type
_entity.pdbx_description
1 polymer ?
#
loop_
_entity_poly.entity_id
_entity_poly.type
_entity_poly.pdbx_seq_one_letter_code
_entity_poly.pdbx_strand_id
1 'polypeptide(L)'
;MSVTQVRSKTTRWVGMCGFAVAVGAMATAAGMAGSAQGSSPGPRQWTDYAGGPDSSRFVAARQIDRTNVGKLEVAWTYAAGDTDFNPVVVRGVVYGRAKGAGKGDALVALDAATGKELWKYDGIEGFALRGVNYWENADGSERRLFYSARNILRAIDAKTGKVIPSFGVDGTVDLREGLDREPKAVDQQSRIPGRVFENLIILGSATNQEYRSAPGDIRAFDVRTGKLVWTFRTIPRKGEFGAETWPENARATVGGANDWAELSVDPQRGIVYIPTSSAKYNFYGGYRHGDNLFANSIVALEARTGKRLWHFQMVHHDIWDVDNNSAPQLTTIQHEGKAVDVVAVASKTGYLYVFDRVSGKPIWPIEERPVPQGTHVPGEKLSPTQPFPTKPEPFARQSFGVDDINPHILTPEEREKFKARIAKARNEGPFTPIGFEEVIHMPGNQGGSNWGSTAGEPASGKVYVIGFNVPTIIRLLKPGETRAPRGAAPAEVVKEGYPVTDGFGLYPTIIKPPYTTLTAYDLNSGKIAWQKGLGDDLRLLPLGITGTGSAATVKGGMIVTGSNLLFATAGDRKVHVYDSQTGAELSTLPLGGPTSGQPAMYEQGGRQFLLVTASATQPTGPGAIATPHSGPTGIVAYALPAAAGTKSQ
;
A
#
# COMPACT_ATOMS: atom_id res chain seq x y z
N MET A 1 -63.23 -25.72 -3.42
CA MET A 1 -63.41 -27.12 -2.99
C MET A 1 -62.11 -27.53 -2.37
N SER A 2 -62.12 -27.65 -1.21
CA SER A 2 -62.32 -28.38 0.01
C SER A 2 -61.03 -28.36 0.85
N VAL A 3 -61.20 -27.76 1.95
CA VAL A 3 -60.42 -27.68 3.18
C VAL A 3 -60.31 -29.08 3.84
N THR A 4 -59.14 -29.42 4.44
CA THR A 4 -59.14 -30.29 5.59
C THR A 4 -58.03 -29.91 6.57
N GLN A 5 -58.46 -29.38 7.73
CA GLN A 5 -57.71 -29.25 8.97
C GLN A 5 -57.64 -30.60 9.67
N VAL A 6 -56.53 -30.91 10.35
CA VAL A 6 -56.55 -31.84 11.45
C VAL A 6 -55.78 -31.23 12.62
N ARG A 7 -56.49 -31.18 13.79
CA ARG A 7 -56.09 -30.66 15.10
C ARG A 7 -55.35 -31.72 15.95
N SER A 8 -54.41 -31.23 16.71
CA SER A 8 -54.09 -31.43 18.14
C SER A 8 -54.07 -32.83 18.79
N LYS A 9 -53.02 -33.03 19.61
CA LYS A 9 -53.25 -33.56 21.00
C LYS A 9 -52.06 -33.14 21.89
N THR A 10 -52.40 -32.35 22.91
CA THR A 10 -51.67 -32.07 24.15
C THR A 10 -51.70 -33.29 25.06
N THR A 11 -50.59 -33.58 25.76
CA THR A 11 -50.62 -34.37 26.97
C THR A 11 -49.71 -33.73 28.02
N ARG A 12 -50.35 -33.23 29.07
CA ARG A 12 -49.71 -32.80 30.32
C ARG A 12 -49.40 -34.04 31.16
N TRP A 13 -48.23 -34.06 31.79
CA TRP A 13 -48.03 -34.81 33.04
C TRP A 13 -47.41 -33.88 34.08
N VAL A 14 -48.09 -33.87 35.25
CA VAL A 14 -47.73 -33.23 36.53
C VAL A 14 -47.11 -34.30 37.40
N GLY A 15 -46.06 -34.02 38.09
CA GLY A 15 -45.51 -34.94 39.10
C GLY A 15 -44.54 -34.20 40.03
N MET A 16 -44.93 -34.18 41.27
CA MET A 16 -44.58 -33.37 42.41
C MET A 16 -43.33 -33.81 43.17
N CYS A 17 -42.68 -32.85 43.85
CA CYS A 17 -42.03 -32.82 45.16
C CYS A 17 -40.78 -33.64 45.42
N GLY A 18 -39.75 -32.96 45.88
CA GLY A 18 -38.63 -33.44 46.66
C GLY A 18 -37.77 -32.30 47.19
N PHE A 19 -38.08 -31.84 48.43
CA PHE A 19 -37.23 -30.93 49.22
C PHE A 19 -35.96 -31.63 49.64
N ALA A 20 -34.80 -31.02 49.44
CA ALA A 20 -33.59 -31.29 50.20
C ALA A 20 -32.87 -29.97 50.49
N VAL A 21 -32.84 -29.60 51.72
CA VAL A 21 -32.08 -28.52 52.36
C VAL A 21 -30.62 -28.94 52.40
N ALA A 22 -29.73 -28.15 51.88
CA ALA A 22 -28.30 -28.23 52.16
C ALA A 22 -27.76 -26.84 52.49
N VAL A 23 -27.20 -26.81 53.68
CA VAL A 23 -26.64 -25.71 54.46
C VAL A 23 -25.45 -25.09 53.72
N GLY A 24 -25.35 -23.76 53.81
CA GLY A 24 -24.32 -22.93 53.22
C GLY A 24 -22.90 -23.14 53.76
N ALA A 25 -21.97 -22.89 52.88
CA ALA A 25 -20.62 -22.48 53.23
C ALA A 25 -20.30 -21.21 52.44
N MET A 26 -20.32 -20.07 53.10
CA MET A 26 -19.74 -18.84 52.58
C MET A 26 -18.21 -19.01 52.52
N ALA A 27 -17.66 -19.16 51.32
CA ALA A 27 -16.24 -18.97 51.06
C ALA A 27 -16.04 -17.52 50.66
N THR A 28 -15.44 -16.73 51.52
CA THR A 28 -14.90 -15.40 51.26
C THR A 28 -13.78 -15.54 50.25
N ALA A 29 -14.03 -15.21 48.98
CA ALA A 29 -13.01 -15.00 47.99
C ALA A 29 -12.32 -13.66 48.28
N ALA A 30 -11.20 -13.72 49.01
CA ALA A 30 -10.24 -12.62 49.05
C ALA A 30 -9.65 -12.46 47.65
N GLY A 31 -10.01 -11.37 47.00
CA GLY A 31 -9.44 -10.98 45.71
C GLY A 31 -7.94 -10.73 45.86
N MET A 32 -7.11 -11.64 45.37
CA MET A 32 -5.74 -11.31 45.02
C MET A 32 -5.77 -10.45 43.79
N ALA A 33 -5.77 -9.14 43.98
CA ALA A 33 -5.32 -8.19 42.96
C ALA A 33 -3.81 -8.44 42.75
N GLY A 34 -3.51 -9.40 41.89
CA GLY A 34 -2.17 -9.54 41.35
C GLY A 34 -1.85 -8.26 40.58
N SER A 35 -1.04 -7.39 41.19
CA SER A 35 -0.35 -6.34 40.47
C SER A 35 0.45 -7.02 39.35
N ALA A 36 -0.05 -6.96 38.11
CA ALA A 36 0.74 -7.23 36.94
C ALA A 36 1.90 -6.22 36.98
N GLN A 37 3.05 -6.65 37.49
CA GLN A 37 4.30 -5.97 37.24
C GLN A 37 4.47 -5.95 35.72
N GLY A 38 4.14 -4.81 35.13
CA GLY A 38 4.37 -4.56 33.73
C GLY A 38 5.87 -4.71 33.48
N SER A 39 6.27 -5.83 32.88
CA SER A 39 7.57 -5.92 32.25
C SER A 39 7.68 -4.70 31.34
N SER A 40 8.71 -3.87 31.54
CA SER A 40 9.00 -2.75 30.64
C SER A 40 8.98 -3.31 29.22
N PRO A 41 8.18 -2.76 28.30
CA PRO A 41 8.15 -3.27 26.94
C PRO A 41 9.59 -3.19 26.42
N GLY A 42 10.07 -4.31 25.88
CA GLY A 42 11.41 -4.37 25.28
C GLY A 42 11.59 -3.30 24.22
N PRO A 43 12.82 -3.02 23.77
CA PRO A 43 13.10 -1.97 22.79
C PRO A 43 12.23 -2.17 21.55
N ARG A 44 11.54 -1.12 21.12
CA ARG A 44 10.62 -1.17 19.96
C ARG A 44 11.42 -1.38 18.70
N GLN A 45 10.97 -2.32 17.90
CA GLN A 45 11.60 -2.73 16.66
C GLN A 45 10.68 -2.36 15.49
N TRP A 46 11.24 -2.34 14.29
CA TRP A 46 10.52 -2.17 13.03
C TRP A 46 10.66 -3.47 12.23
N THR A 47 9.96 -4.50 12.67
CA THR A 47 10.20 -5.90 12.27
C THR A 47 9.76 -6.23 10.84
N ASP A 48 8.99 -5.34 10.25
CA ASP A 48 8.50 -5.44 8.88
C ASP A 48 8.62 -4.07 8.19
N TYR A 49 8.64 -4.02 6.88
CA TYR A 49 8.83 -2.78 6.09
C TYR A 49 7.75 -1.69 6.30
N ALA A 50 6.68 -2.00 7.01
CA ALA A 50 5.63 -1.05 7.40
C ALA A 50 5.35 -1.09 8.92
N GLY A 51 6.35 -1.47 9.72
CA GLY A 51 6.30 -1.52 11.18
C GLY A 51 6.03 -2.90 11.74
N GLY A 52 4.98 -3.53 11.25
CA GLY A 52 4.55 -4.87 11.62
C GLY A 52 3.74 -5.53 10.51
N PRO A 53 3.30 -6.77 10.69
CA PRO A 53 2.52 -7.50 9.70
C PRO A 53 1.17 -6.85 9.38
N ASP A 54 0.63 -6.03 10.28
CA ASP A 54 -0.61 -5.26 10.13
C ASP A 54 -0.46 -4.03 9.21
N SER A 55 0.75 -3.69 8.79
CA SER A 55 1.06 -2.53 7.95
C SER A 55 0.60 -1.17 8.52
N SER A 56 0.41 -1.08 9.84
CA SER A 56 -0.16 0.12 10.47
C SER A 56 0.74 1.35 10.39
N ARG A 57 2.05 1.16 10.23
CA ARG A 57 3.05 2.24 10.35
C ARG A 57 2.90 3.02 11.67
N PHE A 58 2.39 2.35 12.68
CA PHE A 58 2.25 2.88 14.02
C PHE A 58 3.35 2.34 14.93
N VAL A 59 3.94 3.22 15.73
CA VAL A 59 4.87 2.84 16.78
C VAL A 59 4.45 3.48 18.10
N ALA A 60 4.29 2.67 19.14
CA ALA A 60 3.88 3.16 20.46
C ALA A 60 5.02 3.91 21.21
N ALA A 61 6.04 4.39 20.51
CA ALA A 61 7.15 5.16 21.05
C ALA A 61 6.69 6.56 21.50
N ARG A 62 7.30 7.08 22.56
CA ARG A 62 6.90 8.34 23.20
C ARG A 62 8.08 9.24 23.62
N GLN A 63 9.32 8.87 23.36
CA GLN A 63 10.48 9.69 23.73
C GLN A 63 10.54 10.98 22.91
N ILE A 64 10.22 10.88 21.60
CA ILE A 64 10.06 12.04 20.75
C ILE A 64 8.60 12.48 20.87
N ASP A 65 8.38 13.74 21.27
CA ASP A 65 7.07 14.33 21.49
C ASP A 65 7.00 15.78 20.95
N ARG A 66 5.88 16.44 21.16
CA ARG A 66 5.60 17.82 20.69
C ARG A 66 6.59 18.84 21.24
N THR A 67 7.18 18.60 22.42
CA THR A 67 8.05 19.58 23.13
C THR A 67 9.50 19.46 22.69
N ASN A 68 9.90 18.34 22.10
CA ASN A 68 11.28 18.05 21.77
C ASN A 68 11.52 17.68 20.29
N VAL A 69 10.51 17.46 19.48
CA VAL A 69 10.65 17.05 18.08
C VAL A 69 11.47 18.05 17.25
N GLY A 70 11.41 19.32 17.55
CA GLY A 70 12.25 20.36 16.92
C GLY A 70 13.75 20.28 17.25
N LYS A 71 14.15 19.39 18.17
CA LYS A 71 15.54 19.17 18.57
C LYS A 71 16.15 17.93 17.90
N LEU A 72 15.43 17.28 17.00
CA LEU A 72 15.95 16.14 16.26
C LEU A 72 17.15 16.54 15.41
N GLU A 73 18.21 15.77 15.51
CA GLU A 73 19.45 15.95 14.74
C GLU A 73 19.86 14.64 14.06
N VAL A 74 20.74 14.71 13.07
CA VAL A 74 21.30 13.53 12.41
C VAL A 74 22.19 12.80 13.41
N ALA A 75 21.78 11.60 13.81
CA ALA A 75 22.53 10.75 14.72
C ALA A 75 23.64 9.99 13.96
N TRP A 76 23.32 9.49 12.77
CA TRP A 76 24.28 8.84 11.87
C TRP A 76 23.75 8.81 10.44
N THR A 77 24.66 8.60 9.48
CA THR A 77 24.35 8.38 8.06
C THR A 77 25.17 7.20 7.54
N TYR A 78 24.59 6.50 6.56
CA TYR A 78 25.30 5.49 5.78
C TYR A 78 25.19 5.83 4.28
N ALA A 79 26.33 5.91 3.59
CA ALA A 79 26.40 6.29 2.17
C ALA A 79 25.89 5.15 1.27
N ALA A 80 24.59 4.99 1.17
CA ALA A 80 23.95 3.93 0.39
C ALA A 80 23.88 4.20 -1.12
N GLY A 81 24.22 5.42 -1.58
CA GLY A 81 23.96 5.87 -2.94
C GLY A 81 22.48 6.19 -3.14
N ASP A 82 21.97 5.96 -4.35
CA ASP A 82 20.54 6.11 -4.63
C ASP A 82 19.78 4.95 -4.01
N THR A 83 18.94 5.26 -3.03
CA THR A 83 18.16 4.27 -2.33
C THR A 83 16.74 4.76 -2.11
N ASP A 84 15.79 3.91 -2.47
CA ASP A 84 14.34 4.08 -2.34
C ASP A 84 13.71 2.85 -1.66
N PHE A 85 14.38 2.36 -0.64
CA PHE A 85 14.12 1.09 0.03
C PHE A 85 13.41 1.28 1.37
N ASN A 86 12.57 0.33 1.75
CA ASN A 86 11.89 0.31 3.04
C ASN A 86 12.73 -0.52 4.03
N PRO A 87 13.41 0.10 4.99
CA PRO A 87 14.29 -0.62 5.91
C PRO A 87 13.49 -1.43 6.95
N VAL A 88 14.13 -2.48 7.45
CA VAL A 88 13.67 -3.30 8.57
C VAL A 88 14.69 -3.18 9.70
N VAL A 89 14.23 -3.05 10.94
CA VAL A 89 15.11 -2.91 12.12
C VAL A 89 14.74 -3.95 13.17
N VAL A 90 15.61 -4.93 13.36
CA VAL A 90 15.39 -6.05 14.27
C VAL A 90 16.65 -6.33 15.07
N ARG A 91 16.50 -6.50 16.39
CA ARG A 91 17.61 -6.86 17.31
C ARG A 91 18.83 -5.96 17.19
N GLY A 92 18.59 -4.65 17.02
CA GLY A 92 19.68 -3.66 16.92
C GLY A 92 20.39 -3.66 15.56
N VAL A 93 19.83 -4.28 14.54
CA VAL A 93 20.37 -4.29 13.17
C VAL A 93 19.39 -3.67 12.20
N VAL A 94 19.85 -2.69 11.42
CA VAL A 94 19.14 -2.11 10.28
C VAL A 94 19.48 -2.91 9.03
N TYR A 95 18.47 -3.43 8.35
CA TYR A 95 18.62 -4.04 7.04
C TYR A 95 18.12 -3.08 5.96
N GLY A 96 19.00 -2.72 5.05
CA GLY A 96 18.74 -1.70 4.02
C GLY A 96 19.35 -2.07 2.67
N ARG A 97 19.01 -1.28 1.65
CA ARG A 97 19.59 -1.39 0.31
C ARG A 97 20.67 -0.33 0.13
N ALA A 98 21.74 -0.73 -0.53
CA ALA A 98 22.79 0.16 -0.99
C ALA A 98 23.18 -0.16 -2.43
N LYS A 99 23.94 0.73 -3.06
CA LYS A 99 24.57 0.46 -4.35
C LYS A 99 25.64 -0.62 -4.19
N GLY A 100 25.66 -1.60 -5.08
CA GLY A 100 26.67 -2.65 -5.09
C GLY A 100 28.04 -2.14 -5.58
N ALA A 101 29.08 -2.92 -5.32
CA ALA A 101 30.44 -2.61 -5.75
C ALA A 101 30.64 -2.74 -7.28
N GLY A 102 29.72 -3.40 -7.99
CA GLY A 102 29.75 -3.61 -9.44
C GLY A 102 28.37 -3.35 -10.06
N LYS A 103 27.95 -4.25 -10.95
CA LYS A 103 26.57 -4.25 -11.47
C LYS A 103 25.61 -4.76 -10.41
N GLY A 104 24.46 -4.09 -10.26
CA GLY A 104 23.42 -4.45 -9.31
C GLY A 104 23.50 -3.70 -7.99
N ASP A 105 22.64 -4.12 -7.09
CA ASP A 105 22.49 -3.53 -5.76
C ASP A 105 23.12 -4.43 -4.69
N ALA A 106 23.13 -3.94 -3.46
CA ALA A 106 23.54 -4.69 -2.29
C ALA A 106 22.47 -4.63 -1.20
N LEU A 107 22.35 -5.70 -0.43
CA LEU A 107 21.67 -5.71 0.85
C LEU A 107 22.71 -5.51 1.93
N VAL A 108 22.49 -4.57 2.85
CA VAL A 108 23.40 -4.22 3.94
C VAL A 108 22.75 -4.44 5.29
N ALA A 109 23.54 -4.87 6.26
CA ALA A 109 23.19 -4.86 7.67
C ALA A 109 24.06 -3.85 8.39
N LEU A 110 23.41 -2.94 9.11
CA LEU A 110 24.07 -1.85 9.84
C LEU A 110 23.73 -1.96 11.33
N ASP A 111 24.68 -1.60 12.19
CA ASP A 111 24.40 -1.40 13.61
C ASP A 111 23.40 -0.25 13.78
N ALA A 112 22.31 -0.49 14.45
CA ALA A 112 21.20 0.45 14.55
C ALA A 112 21.51 1.70 15.39
N ALA A 113 22.52 1.65 16.30
CA ALA A 113 22.91 2.79 17.11
C ALA A 113 23.87 3.73 16.37
N THR A 114 24.70 3.19 15.47
CA THR A 114 25.85 3.90 14.91
C THR A 114 25.87 4.00 13.39
N GLY A 115 25.08 3.21 12.69
CA GLY A 115 25.12 3.10 11.23
C GLY A 115 26.34 2.34 10.68
N LYS A 116 27.17 1.74 11.56
CA LYS A 116 28.34 0.97 11.13
C LYS A 116 27.92 -0.30 10.38
N GLU A 117 28.54 -0.53 9.21
CA GLU A 117 28.30 -1.75 8.42
C GLU A 117 28.77 -3.00 9.18
N LEU A 118 27.88 -3.97 9.33
CA LEU A 118 28.14 -5.28 9.92
C LEU A 118 28.47 -6.31 8.84
N TRP A 119 27.71 -6.30 7.76
CA TRP A 119 27.94 -7.10 6.58
C TRP A 119 27.24 -6.48 5.35
N LYS A 120 27.70 -6.86 4.17
CA LYS A 120 27.17 -6.47 2.87
C LYS A 120 27.10 -7.68 1.94
N TYR A 121 25.97 -7.85 1.28
CA TYR A 121 25.75 -8.87 0.24
C TYR A 121 25.53 -8.18 -1.09
N ASP A 122 26.52 -8.22 -1.97
CA ASP A 122 26.62 -7.51 -3.24
C ASP A 122 26.05 -8.30 -4.42
N GLY A 123 25.85 -7.61 -5.57
CA GLY A 123 25.58 -8.22 -6.86
C GLY A 123 24.14 -8.67 -7.08
N ILE A 124 23.18 -8.03 -6.41
CA ILE A 124 21.76 -8.34 -6.59
C ILE A 124 21.23 -7.58 -7.80
N GLU A 125 21.15 -8.25 -8.95
CA GLU A 125 20.53 -7.67 -10.14
C GLU A 125 18.99 -7.75 -10.09
N GLY A 126 18.32 -6.61 -10.30
CA GLY A 126 16.87 -6.51 -10.27
C GLY A 126 16.27 -6.69 -8.88
N PHE A 127 16.98 -6.24 -7.86
CA PHE A 127 16.54 -6.22 -6.47
C PHE A 127 15.21 -5.45 -6.34
N ALA A 128 14.24 -6.06 -5.68
CA ALA A 128 12.96 -5.43 -5.41
C ALA A 128 13.14 -4.24 -4.45
N LEU A 129 12.63 -3.07 -4.85
CA LEU A 129 12.93 -1.79 -4.17
C LEU A 129 12.18 -1.61 -2.84
N ARG A 130 11.14 -2.41 -2.57
CA ARG A 130 10.20 -2.14 -1.47
C ARG A 130 10.51 -2.90 -0.18
N GLY A 131 11.72 -3.36 0.02
CA GLY A 131 12.16 -3.91 1.29
C GLY A 131 12.43 -5.41 1.26
N VAL A 132 12.63 -5.94 2.46
CA VAL A 132 12.84 -7.36 2.77
C VAL A 132 11.89 -7.78 3.87
N ASN A 133 11.65 -9.08 4.00
CA ASN A 133 11.01 -9.66 5.18
C ASN A 133 12.05 -10.27 6.11
N TYR A 134 11.77 -10.21 7.39
CA TYR A 134 12.51 -10.88 8.43
C TYR A 134 11.65 -11.99 9.05
N TRP A 135 12.29 -13.11 9.33
CA TRP A 135 11.73 -14.21 10.09
C TRP A 135 12.78 -14.79 11.04
N GLU A 136 12.35 -15.22 12.20
CA GLU A 136 13.16 -16.02 13.12
C GLU A 136 12.33 -17.13 13.76
N ASN A 137 12.99 -18.23 14.12
CA ASN A 137 12.37 -19.27 14.90
C ASN A 137 12.23 -18.85 16.38
N ALA A 138 11.50 -19.64 17.16
CA ALA A 138 11.11 -19.25 18.53
C ALA A 138 12.30 -18.98 19.48
N ASP A 139 13.43 -19.68 19.29
CA ASP A 139 14.63 -19.50 20.10
C ASP A 139 15.64 -18.49 19.52
N GLY A 140 15.35 -17.95 18.31
CA GLY A 140 16.21 -16.99 17.61
C GLY A 140 17.52 -17.58 17.11
N SER A 141 17.66 -18.91 17.07
CA SER A 141 18.84 -19.59 16.51
C SER A 141 18.90 -19.45 14.99
N GLU A 142 17.78 -19.61 14.31
CA GLU A 142 17.61 -19.33 12.88
C GLU A 142 17.02 -17.92 12.68
N ARG A 143 17.67 -17.13 11.82
CA ARG A 143 17.19 -15.81 11.41
C ARG A 143 17.38 -15.64 9.91
N ARG A 144 16.31 -15.30 9.22
CA ARG A 144 16.29 -15.23 7.75
C ARG A 144 15.79 -13.88 7.27
N LEU A 145 16.39 -13.40 6.19
CA LEU A 145 15.86 -12.32 5.37
C LEU A 145 15.39 -12.91 4.05
N PHE A 146 14.21 -12.48 3.61
CA PHE A 146 13.66 -12.82 2.30
C PHE A 146 13.65 -11.59 1.43
N TYR A 147 14.12 -11.73 0.21
CA TYR A 147 14.03 -10.69 -0.80
C TYR A 147 13.72 -11.28 -2.17
N SER A 148 13.08 -10.45 -3.00
CA SER A 148 12.83 -10.78 -4.39
C SER A 148 13.81 -10.06 -5.31
N ALA A 149 14.23 -10.71 -6.38
CA ALA A 149 15.04 -10.13 -7.43
C ALA A 149 14.58 -10.70 -8.78
N ARG A 150 14.07 -9.82 -9.66
CA ARG A 150 13.42 -10.28 -10.89
C ARG A 150 12.32 -11.30 -10.57
N ASN A 151 12.40 -12.50 -11.14
CA ASN A 151 11.44 -13.59 -10.96
C ASN A 151 11.78 -14.57 -9.82
N ILE A 152 12.77 -14.27 -8.98
CA ILE A 152 13.15 -15.17 -7.88
C ILE A 152 12.84 -14.60 -6.51
N LEU A 153 12.49 -15.49 -5.58
CA LEU A 153 12.50 -15.25 -4.15
C LEU A 153 13.72 -15.94 -3.56
N ARG A 154 14.48 -15.26 -2.71
CA ARG A 154 15.70 -15.78 -2.07
C ARG A 154 15.65 -15.62 -0.56
N ALA A 155 16.26 -16.59 0.15
CA ALA A 155 16.49 -16.51 1.59
C ALA A 155 17.99 -16.41 1.90
N ILE A 156 18.35 -15.51 2.81
CA ILE A 156 19.70 -15.37 3.35
C ILE A 156 19.68 -15.38 4.88
N ASP A 157 20.77 -15.83 5.47
CA ASP A 157 20.97 -15.76 6.91
C ASP A 157 21.14 -14.31 7.36
N ALA A 158 20.27 -13.84 8.24
CA ALA A 158 20.24 -12.45 8.67
C ALA A 158 21.46 -12.04 9.52
N LYS A 159 22.16 -12.99 10.14
CA LYS A 159 23.35 -12.71 10.95
C LYS A 159 24.60 -12.51 10.09
N THR A 160 24.69 -13.23 8.97
CA THR A 160 25.93 -13.34 8.18
C THR A 160 25.83 -12.82 6.76
N GLY A 161 24.61 -12.54 6.26
CA GLY A 161 24.39 -12.17 4.86
C GLY A 161 24.61 -13.30 3.83
N LYS A 162 24.77 -14.53 4.27
CA LYS A 162 25.03 -15.69 3.38
C LYS A 162 23.73 -16.30 2.88
N VAL A 163 23.73 -16.74 1.62
CA VAL A 163 22.62 -17.48 1.02
C VAL A 163 22.38 -18.77 1.80
N ILE A 164 21.10 -19.13 2.00
CA ILE A 164 20.67 -20.41 2.62
C ILE A 164 20.37 -21.41 1.50
N PRO A 165 21.29 -22.34 1.17
CA PRO A 165 21.13 -23.22 -0.01
C PRO A 165 19.94 -24.17 0.09
N SER A 166 19.48 -24.49 1.31
CA SER A 166 18.35 -25.40 1.55
C SER A 166 16.98 -24.76 1.27
N PHE A 167 16.93 -23.46 0.94
CA PHE A 167 15.69 -22.78 0.57
C PHE A 167 15.45 -22.88 -0.94
N GLY A 168 14.39 -23.58 -1.35
CA GLY A 168 14.11 -23.86 -2.76
C GLY A 168 15.20 -24.70 -3.44
N VAL A 169 15.62 -24.25 -4.60
CA VAL A 169 16.76 -24.81 -5.34
C VAL A 169 17.92 -23.82 -5.24
N ASP A 170 19.02 -24.25 -4.65
CA ASP A 170 20.23 -23.43 -4.44
C ASP A 170 19.95 -22.04 -3.82
N GLY A 171 19.07 -22.01 -2.81
CA GLY A 171 18.69 -20.80 -2.10
C GLY A 171 17.65 -19.94 -2.80
N THR A 172 16.96 -20.45 -3.82
CA THR A 172 15.99 -19.68 -4.64
C THR A 172 14.71 -20.44 -4.94
N VAL A 173 13.62 -19.67 -5.11
CA VAL A 173 12.34 -20.13 -5.65
C VAL A 173 12.03 -19.33 -6.91
N ASP A 174 11.74 -19.98 -8.03
CA ASP A 174 11.28 -19.31 -9.26
C ASP A 174 9.78 -18.98 -9.12
N LEU A 175 9.47 -17.70 -9.10
CA LEU A 175 8.11 -17.20 -8.94
C LEU A 175 7.22 -17.40 -10.19
N ARG A 176 7.77 -17.85 -11.30
CA ARG A 176 7.01 -18.15 -12.53
C ARG A 176 6.38 -19.53 -12.51
N GLU A 177 6.84 -20.41 -11.62
CA GLU A 177 6.30 -21.77 -11.48
C GLU A 177 4.93 -21.77 -10.79
N GLY A 178 4.09 -22.73 -11.12
CA GLY A 178 2.78 -22.96 -10.49
C GLY A 178 1.67 -21.98 -10.90
N LEU A 179 1.83 -21.22 -11.99
CA LEU A 179 0.86 -20.24 -12.47
C LEU A 179 -0.12 -20.76 -13.54
N ASP A 180 -0.16 -22.06 -13.81
CA ASP A 180 -0.91 -22.66 -14.93
C ASP A 180 -0.48 -22.10 -16.30
N ARG A 181 0.76 -21.66 -16.42
CA ARG A 181 1.40 -21.13 -17.62
C ARG A 181 2.81 -21.72 -17.77
N GLU A 182 3.31 -21.75 -18.98
CA GLU A 182 4.71 -22.09 -19.21
C GLU A 182 5.61 -21.04 -18.54
N PRO A 183 6.50 -21.42 -17.60
CA PRO A 183 7.28 -20.44 -16.82
C PRO A 183 8.14 -19.50 -17.65
N LYS A 184 8.66 -19.97 -18.80
CA LYS A 184 9.48 -19.14 -19.71
C LYS A 184 8.66 -18.15 -20.54
N ALA A 185 7.33 -18.36 -20.63
CA ALA A 185 6.42 -17.51 -21.40
C ALA A 185 5.80 -16.40 -20.57
N VAL A 186 6.06 -16.32 -19.27
CA VAL A 186 5.49 -15.32 -18.38
C VAL A 186 6.56 -14.46 -17.72
N ASP A 187 6.25 -13.17 -17.55
CA ASP A 187 7.00 -12.24 -16.72
C ASP A 187 6.27 -12.10 -15.38
N GLN A 188 6.83 -12.70 -14.35
CA GLN A 188 6.30 -12.70 -12.99
C GLN A 188 7.38 -12.29 -12.02
N GLN A 189 7.14 -11.20 -11.32
CA GLN A 189 8.05 -10.64 -10.32
C GLN A 189 7.31 -10.46 -8.99
N SER A 190 8.05 -10.23 -7.92
CA SER A 190 7.49 -9.61 -6.72
C SER A 190 8.28 -8.33 -6.43
N ARG A 191 7.61 -7.19 -6.41
CA ARG A 191 8.23 -5.89 -6.08
C ARG A 191 8.10 -5.54 -4.62
N ILE A 192 7.24 -6.27 -3.91
CA ILE A 192 7.05 -6.18 -2.46
C ILE A 192 7.66 -7.42 -1.81
N PRO A 193 8.14 -7.30 -0.59
CA PRO A 193 8.64 -8.46 0.13
C PRO A 193 7.52 -9.43 0.58
N GLY A 194 6.24 -9.03 0.49
CA GLY A 194 5.09 -9.76 1.04
C GLY A 194 4.96 -9.59 2.55
N ARG A 195 4.39 -10.60 3.23
CA ARG A 195 4.26 -10.62 4.70
C ARG A 195 4.61 -11.98 5.26
N VAL A 196 5.30 -11.98 6.38
CA VAL A 196 5.52 -13.20 7.15
C VAL A 196 4.37 -13.39 8.14
N PHE A 197 3.81 -14.59 8.14
CA PHE A 197 2.84 -15.04 9.13
C PHE A 197 3.21 -16.44 9.59
N GLU A 198 3.60 -16.60 10.87
CA GLU A 198 4.14 -17.84 11.41
C GLU A 198 5.34 -18.36 10.58
N ASN A 199 5.22 -19.53 9.97
CA ASN A 199 6.24 -20.10 9.09
C ASN A 199 5.93 -19.93 7.60
N LEU A 200 5.08 -18.99 7.24
CA LEU A 200 4.71 -18.68 5.86
C LEU A 200 5.18 -17.29 5.44
N ILE A 201 5.67 -17.17 4.23
CA ILE A 201 5.81 -15.90 3.54
C ILE A 201 4.71 -15.79 2.49
N ILE A 202 3.81 -14.83 2.64
CA ILE A 202 2.66 -14.60 1.76
C ILE A 202 3.05 -13.50 0.77
N LEU A 203 2.98 -13.81 -0.52
CA LEU A 203 3.42 -12.93 -1.60
C LEU A 203 2.28 -12.61 -2.57
N GLY A 204 2.18 -11.34 -2.91
CA GLY A 204 1.59 -10.89 -4.15
C GLY A 204 2.59 -10.92 -5.31
N SER A 205 2.26 -10.25 -6.41
CA SER A 205 3.09 -10.25 -7.61
C SER A 205 2.99 -8.95 -8.39
N ALA A 206 4.01 -8.67 -9.20
CA ALA A 206 3.99 -7.67 -10.24
C ALA A 206 4.10 -8.38 -11.59
N THR A 207 3.14 -8.15 -12.47
CA THR A 207 3.08 -8.69 -13.82
C THR A 207 3.42 -7.59 -14.84
N ASN A 208 3.72 -7.93 -16.07
CA ASN A 208 3.88 -6.93 -17.12
C ASN A 208 2.55 -6.28 -17.49
N GLN A 209 2.58 -5.23 -18.31
CA GLN A 209 1.41 -4.46 -18.74
C GLN A 209 0.84 -4.96 -20.08
N GLU A 210 1.18 -6.19 -20.48
CA GLU A 210 0.80 -6.74 -21.77
C GLU A 210 -0.54 -7.48 -21.69
N TYR A 211 -1.16 -7.67 -22.86
CA TYR A 211 -2.43 -8.39 -22.99
C TYR A 211 -2.37 -9.83 -22.46
N ARG A 212 -1.25 -10.53 -22.68
CA ARG A 212 -1.02 -11.91 -22.19
C ARG A 212 -0.13 -11.96 -20.97
N SER A 213 -0.37 -11.09 -20.03
CA SER A 213 0.32 -11.04 -18.76
C SER A 213 0.09 -12.30 -17.92
N ALA A 214 0.96 -12.54 -16.94
CA ALA A 214 0.78 -13.60 -15.97
C ALA A 214 -0.43 -13.34 -15.06
N PRO A 215 -1.14 -14.40 -14.59
CA PRO A 215 -2.15 -14.25 -13.54
C PRO A 215 -1.51 -13.79 -12.23
N GLY A 216 -2.20 -12.94 -11.50
CA GLY A 216 -1.68 -12.28 -10.30
C GLY A 216 -1.88 -13.05 -9.00
N ASP A 217 -1.80 -14.36 -9.05
CA ASP A 217 -2.08 -15.24 -7.91
C ASP A 217 -1.35 -14.85 -6.63
N ILE A 218 -2.05 -14.95 -5.50
CA ILE A 218 -1.45 -14.79 -4.17
C ILE A 218 -1.00 -16.14 -3.68
N ARG A 219 0.25 -16.21 -3.21
CA ARG A 219 0.87 -17.48 -2.87
C ARG A 219 1.60 -17.40 -1.54
N ALA A 220 1.56 -18.50 -0.77
CA ALA A 220 2.35 -18.63 0.43
C ALA A 220 3.38 -19.73 0.28
N PHE A 221 4.59 -19.44 0.74
CA PHE A 221 5.71 -20.35 0.73
C PHE A 221 6.18 -20.59 2.17
N ASP A 222 6.61 -21.82 2.46
CA ASP A 222 7.22 -22.15 3.74
C ASP A 222 8.58 -21.44 3.87
N VAL A 223 8.77 -20.70 4.98
CA VAL A 223 9.97 -19.88 5.21
C VAL A 223 11.27 -20.67 5.37
N ARG A 224 11.20 -21.96 5.68
CA ARG A 224 12.40 -22.82 5.84
C ARG A 224 12.80 -23.49 4.55
N THR A 225 11.82 -23.98 3.80
CA THR A 225 12.05 -24.84 2.64
C THR A 225 11.82 -24.16 1.30
N GLY A 226 11.11 -23.03 1.26
CA GLY A 226 10.69 -22.38 0.02
C GLY A 226 9.58 -23.14 -0.73
N LYS A 227 9.03 -24.22 -0.17
CA LYS A 227 7.94 -24.97 -0.80
C LYS A 227 6.66 -24.14 -0.84
N LEU A 228 5.97 -24.18 -1.97
CA LEU A 228 4.63 -23.60 -2.11
C LEU A 228 3.65 -24.37 -1.22
N VAL A 229 2.95 -23.64 -0.33
CA VAL A 229 1.97 -24.21 0.62
C VAL A 229 0.56 -24.06 0.10
N TRP A 230 0.20 -22.86 -0.37
CA TRP A 230 -1.11 -22.61 -0.97
C TRP A 230 -1.06 -21.50 -2.03
N THR A 231 -2.07 -21.53 -2.89
CA THR A 231 -2.31 -20.54 -3.94
C THR A 231 -3.77 -20.08 -3.89
N PHE A 232 -4.02 -18.79 -3.78
CA PHE A 232 -5.30 -18.18 -4.08
C PHE A 232 -5.27 -17.61 -5.50
N ARG A 233 -6.15 -18.10 -6.35
CA ARG A 233 -6.23 -17.67 -7.76
C ARG A 233 -7.07 -16.42 -7.90
N THR A 234 -6.44 -15.34 -8.29
CA THR A 234 -7.14 -14.05 -8.52
C THR A 234 -7.90 -14.03 -9.83
N ILE A 235 -7.51 -14.87 -10.79
CA ILE A 235 -8.29 -15.22 -11.98
C ILE A 235 -8.67 -16.70 -11.81
N PRO A 236 -9.94 -17.01 -11.47
CA PRO A 236 -10.37 -18.36 -11.14
C PRO A 236 -10.26 -19.34 -12.32
N ARG A 237 -10.08 -20.60 -12.02
CA ARG A 237 -10.24 -21.69 -12.98
C ARG A 237 -11.73 -21.95 -13.25
N LYS A 238 -12.06 -22.57 -14.38
CA LYS A 238 -13.42 -23.04 -14.65
C LYS A 238 -13.95 -23.87 -13.48
N GLY A 239 -15.13 -23.51 -12.98
CA GLY A 239 -15.79 -24.14 -11.84
C GLY A 239 -15.37 -23.62 -10.46
N GLU A 240 -14.35 -22.79 -10.34
CA GLU A 240 -14.06 -22.06 -9.11
C GLU A 240 -15.00 -20.83 -9.00
N PHE A 241 -15.24 -20.37 -7.77
CA PHE A 241 -16.06 -19.19 -7.51
C PHE A 241 -15.49 -17.95 -8.20
N GLY A 242 -16.33 -17.21 -8.89
CA GLY A 242 -15.97 -16.00 -9.65
C GLY A 242 -15.58 -16.28 -11.11
N ALA A 243 -15.46 -17.54 -11.52
CA ALA A 243 -15.11 -17.88 -12.89
C ALA A 243 -16.16 -17.40 -13.91
N GLU A 244 -17.42 -17.30 -13.50
CA GLU A 244 -18.55 -16.79 -14.27
C GLU A 244 -18.43 -15.30 -14.64
N THR A 245 -17.57 -14.56 -13.95
CA THR A 245 -17.30 -13.14 -14.22
C THR A 245 -16.21 -12.91 -15.28
N TRP A 246 -15.72 -13.99 -15.87
CA TRP A 246 -14.68 -14.01 -16.89
C TRP A 246 -15.10 -14.81 -18.12
N PRO A 247 -14.50 -14.55 -19.29
CA PRO A 247 -14.58 -15.50 -20.41
C PRO A 247 -14.04 -16.88 -20.01
N GLU A 248 -14.59 -17.93 -20.60
CA GLU A 248 -14.30 -19.32 -20.24
C GLU A 248 -12.80 -19.67 -20.15
N ASN A 249 -11.97 -19.10 -21.02
CA ASN A 249 -10.53 -19.36 -21.08
C ASN A 249 -9.65 -18.21 -20.54
N ALA A 250 -10.23 -17.31 -19.75
CA ALA A 250 -9.52 -16.11 -19.29
C ALA A 250 -8.19 -16.43 -18.61
N ARG A 251 -8.14 -17.43 -17.73
CA ARG A 251 -6.90 -17.80 -17.02
C ARG A 251 -5.75 -18.19 -17.96
N ALA A 252 -6.05 -18.71 -19.12
CA ALA A 252 -5.06 -19.06 -20.13
C ALA A 252 -4.52 -17.85 -20.91
N THR A 253 -5.22 -16.74 -20.95
CA THR A 253 -4.95 -15.62 -21.85
C THR A 253 -4.87 -14.25 -21.17
N VAL A 254 -5.55 -14.08 -20.04
CA VAL A 254 -5.59 -12.81 -19.28
C VAL A 254 -4.68 -12.90 -18.06
N GLY A 255 -4.07 -11.81 -17.69
CA GLY A 255 -3.27 -11.69 -16.48
C GLY A 255 -3.66 -10.49 -15.62
N GLY A 256 -2.80 -10.10 -14.71
CA GLY A 256 -3.07 -9.05 -13.73
C GLY A 256 -3.96 -9.56 -12.59
N ALA A 257 -4.86 -8.73 -12.08
CA ALA A 257 -5.61 -8.94 -10.85
C ALA A 257 -4.68 -9.27 -9.66
N ASN A 258 -3.48 -8.73 -9.68
CA ASN A 258 -2.38 -9.03 -8.76
C ASN A 258 -2.35 -8.07 -7.58
N ASP A 259 -1.69 -8.45 -6.50
CA ASP A 259 -1.23 -7.51 -5.49
C ASP A 259 0.23 -7.17 -5.75
N TRP A 260 0.48 -5.97 -6.24
CA TRP A 260 1.82 -5.47 -6.54
C TRP A 260 2.32 -4.47 -5.50
N ALA A 261 1.49 -4.13 -4.53
CA ALA A 261 1.76 -3.07 -3.58
C ALA A 261 1.92 -3.59 -2.15
N GLU A 262 0.87 -3.68 -1.38
CA GLU A 262 0.98 -3.95 0.05
C GLU A 262 -0.25 -4.71 0.57
N LEU A 263 -0.03 -5.80 1.26
CA LEU A 263 -1.05 -6.54 1.98
C LEU A 263 -0.87 -6.38 3.50
N SER A 264 -1.89 -6.69 4.27
CA SER A 264 -1.87 -6.60 5.74
C SER A 264 -2.35 -7.90 6.36
N VAL A 265 -1.78 -8.27 7.50
CA VAL A 265 -2.15 -9.47 8.24
C VAL A 265 -2.67 -9.09 9.63
N ASP A 266 -3.79 -9.67 10.03
CA ASP A 266 -4.24 -9.73 11.42
C ASP A 266 -3.66 -10.99 12.07
N PRO A 267 -2.55 -10.88 12.82
CA PRO A 267 -1.89 -12.06 13.37
C PRO A 267 -2.71 -12.73 14.48
N GLN A 268 -3.61 -12.01 15.14
CA GLN A 268 -4.45 -12.57 16.19
C GLN A 268 -5.54 -13.48 15.63
N ARG A 269 -6.09 -13.10 14.46
CA ARG A 269 -7.15 -13.88 13.79
C ARG A 269 -6.63 -14.81 12.71
N GLY A 270 -5.37 -14.64 12.29
CA GLY A 270 -4.81 -15.38 11.16
C GLY A 270 -5.47 -15.04 9.84
N ILE A 271 -5.82 -13.77 9.62
CA ILE A 271 -6.46 -13.28 8.40
C ILE A 271 -5.48 -12.39 7.64
N VAL A 272 -5.32 -12.62 6.34
CA VAL A 272 -4.60 -11.72 5.45
C VAL A 272 -5.58 -10.96 4.56
N TYR A 273 -5.39 -9.64 4.44
CA TYR A 273 -6.19 -8.73 3.62
C TYR A 273 -5.36 -8.29 2.42
N ILE A 274 -5.87 -8.54 1.23
CA ILE A 274 -5.15 -8.39 -0.03
C ILE A 274 -5.91 -7.43 -0.94
N PRO A 275 -5.36 -6.23 -1.22
CA PRO A 275 -5.94 -5.30 -2.18
C PRO A 275 -5.45 -5.64 -3.58
N THR A 276 -6.31 -6.20 -4.41
CA THR A 276 -5.96 -6.60 -5.78
C THR A 276 -6.08 -5.45 -6.78
N SER A 277 -5.30 -5.56 -7.83
CA SER A 277 -5.17 -4.59 -8.91
C SER A 277 -6.04 -4.93 -10.12
N SER A 278 -5.95 -4.08 -11.14
CA SER A 278 -6.64 -4.22 -12.41
C SER A 278 -6.25 -5.50 -13.16
N ALA A 279 -7.21 -6.06 -13.90
CA ALA A 279 -6.93 -7.09 -14.89
C ALA A 279 -6.19 -6.48 -16.10
N LYS A 280 -5.36 -7.26 -16.78
CA LYS A 280 -4.61 -6.83 -17.97
C LYS A 280 -5.43 -7.13 -19.25
N TYR A 281 -5.40 -6.30 -20.24
CA TYR A 281 -4.77 -4.99 -20.33
C TYR A 281 -5.61 -3.94 -19.59
N ASN A 282 -4.96 -3.00 -18.89
CA ASN A 282 -5.60 -2.08 -17.92
C ASN A 282 -6.60 -1.10 -18.55
N PHE A 283 -6.49 -0.80 -19.85
CA PHE A 283 -7.21 0.27 -20.51
C PHE A 283 -8.17 -0.21 -21.60
N TYR A 284 -8.28 -1.52 -21.76
CA TYR A 284 -9.21 -2.14 -22.71
C TYR A 284 -9.56 -3.56 -22.25
N GLY A 285 -10.84 -3.82 -22.15
CA GLY A 285 -11.39 -5.08 -21.65
C GLY A 285 -12.15 -5.94 -22.66
N GLY A 286 -12.11 -5.61 -23.95
CA GLY A 286 -12.96 -6.25 -24.97
C GLY A 286 -12.75 -7.76 -25.18
N TYR A 287 -11.72 -8.36 -24.61
CA TYR A 287 -11.51 -9.82 -24.60
C TYR A 287 -11.56 -10.43 -23.20
N ARG A 288 -11.93 -9.63 -22.18
CA ARG A 288 -12.14 -10.09 -20.80
C ARG A 288 -13.48 -9.62 -20.25
N HIS A 289 -14.55 -9.80 -21.04
CA HIS A 289 -15.91 -9.38 -20.65
C HIS A 289 -16.32 -9.93 -19.29
N GLY A 290 -17.19 -9.21 -18.59
CA GLY A 290 -17.66 -9.49 -17.25
C GLY A 290 -16.95 -8.64 -16.20
N ASP A 291 -17.33 -8.77 -14.93
CA ASP A 291 -16.85 -7.93 -13.84
C ASP A 291 -15.38 -8.21 -13.43
N ASN A 292 -14.84 -9.35 -13.87
CA ASN A 292 -13.45 -9.77 -13.68
C ASN A 292 -13.05 -9.98 -12.20
N LEU A 293 -13.88 -10.68 -11.44
CA LEU A 293 -13.56 -11.03 -10.04
C LEU A 293 -12.36 -12.01 -9.99
N PHE A 294 -11.31 -11.78 -9.24
CA PHE A 294 -11.08 -10.88 -8.11
C PHE A 294 -10.20 -9.66 -8.46
N ALA A 295 -10.22 -9.14 -9.67
CA ALA A 295 -9.57 -7.84 -9.93
C ALA A 295 -10.23 -6.74 -9.11
N ASN A 296 -9.46 -5.67 -8.80
CA ASN A 296 -9.92 -4.46 -8.10
C ASN A 296 -10.72 -4.72 -6.82
N SER A 297 -10.32 -5.73 -6.05
CA SER A 297 -11.03 -6.20 -4.86
C SER A 297 -10.19 -6.06 -3.60
N ILE A 298 -10.85 -5.99 -2.45
CA ILE A 298 -10.26 -6.45 -1.19
C ILE A 298 -10.67 -7.90 -0.96
N VAL A 299 -9.69 -8.75 -0.71
CA VAL A 299 -9.90 -10.19 -0.46
C VAL A 299 -9.33 -10.55 0.90
N ALA A 300 -10.16 -11.12 1.78
CA ALA A 300 -9.71 -11.67 3.07
C ALA A 300 -9.57 -13.18 2.98
N LEU A 301 -8.36 -13.66 3.28
CA LEU A 301 -8.05 -15.09 3.29
C LEU A 301 -7.62 -15.55 4.68
N GLU A 302 -7.92 -16.80 5.01
CA GLU A 302 -7.26 -17.48 6.12
C GLU A 302 -5.77 -17.62 5.78
N ALA A 303 -4.90 -17.02 6.58
CA ALA A 303 -3.48 -16.88 6.27
C ALA A 303 -2.73 -18.23 6.20
N ARG A 304 -3.19 -19.26 6.93
CA ARG A 304 -2.57 -20.60 6.94
C ARG A 304 -2.89 -21.42 5.71
N THR A 305 -4.06 -21.23 5.10
CA THR A 305 -4.60 -22.14 4.06
C THR A 305 -4.87 -21.45 2.72
N GLY A 306 -4.92 -20.11 2.69
CA GLY A 306 -5.34 -19.36 1.51
C GLY A 306 -6.84 -19.45 1.21
N LYS A 307 -7.65 -20.04 2.12
CA LYS A 307 -9.11 -20.12 1.95
C LYS A 307 -9.72 -18.73 2.04
N ARG A 308 -10.52 -18.36 1.02
CA ARG A 308 -11.25 -17.10 1.02
C ARG A 308 -12.33 -17.10 2.10
N LEU A 309 -12.29 -16.08 2.96
CA LEU A 309 -13.29 -15.82 3.98
C LEU A 309 -14.38 -14.90 3.42
N TRP A 310 -13.98 -13.78 2.84
CA TRP A 310 -14.86 -12.82 2.17
C TRP A 310 -14.08 -11.99 1.15
N HIS A 311 -14.80 -11.22 0.35
CA HIS A 311 -14.23 -10.24 -0.57
C HIS A 311 -15.24 -9.14 -0.84
N PHE A 312 -14.76 -8.02 -1.38
CA PHE A 312 -15.57 -6.95 -1.96
C PHE A 312 -14.85 -6.40 -3.19
N GLN A 313 -15.55 -6.35 -4.32
CA GLN A 313 -15.00 -5.75 -5.54
C GLN A 313 -15.29 -4.25 -5.54
N MET A 314 -14.25 -3.41 -5.62
CA MET A 314 -14.34 -1.96 -5.54
C MET A 314 -14.47 -1.31 -6.92
N VAL A 315 -14.14 -2.02 -7.99
CA VAL A 315 -14.35 -1.58 -9.38
C VAL A 315 -14.67 -2.79 -10.24
N HIS A 316 -15.77 -2.71 -10.98
CA HIS A 316 -16.19 -3.71 -11.95
C HIS A 316 -15.57 -3.42 -13.32
N HIS A 317 -15.09 -4.44 -14.02
CA HIS A 317 -14.57 -4.34 -15.38
C HIS A 317 -13.64 -3.13 -15.58
N ASP A 318 -12.60 -3.02 -14.76
CA ASP A 318 -11.71 -1.86 -14.76
C ASP A 318 -10.99 -1.67 -16.11
N ILE A 319 -11.21 -0.53 -16.75
CA ILE A 319 -10.49 -0.06 -17.95
C ILE A 319 -9.77 1.27 -17.70
N TRP A 320 -9.54 1.65 -16.44
CA TRP A 320 -8.98 2.95 -16.02
C TRP A 320 -7.65 2.82 -15.26
N ASP A 321 -7.17 1.59 -15.02
CA ASP A 321 -5.98 1.29 -14.20
C ASP A 321 -6.12 1.81 -12.75
N VAL A 322 -7.30 1.63 -12.16
CA VAL A 322 -7.61 2.10 -10.80
C VAL A 322 -7.41 1.01 -9.75
N ASP A 323 -6.18 0.55 -9.64
CA ASP A 323 -5.75 -0.47 -8.68
C ASP A 323 -6.10 -0.13 -7.23
N ASN A 324 -6.28 -1.15 -6.40
CA ASN A 324 -6.23 -1.03 -4.96
C ASN A 324 -4.79 -1.34 -4.53
N ASN A 325 -4.02 -0.35 -4.17
CA ASN A 325 -2.56 -0.49 -4.04
C ASN A 325 -1.96 0.12 -2.78
N SER A 326 -2.80 0.44 -1.80
CA SER A 326 -2.37 0.88 -0.47
C SER A 326 -2.60 -0.22 0.55
N ALA A 327 -1.74 -0.28 1.57
CA ALA A 327 -1.90 -1.24 2.64
C ALA A 327 -3.27 -1.10 3.32
N PRO A 328 -4.07 -2.17 3.43
CA PRO A 328 -5.28 -2.16 4.23
C PRO A 328 -4.97 -1.84 5.68
N GLN A 329 -5.61 -0.82 6.26
CA GLN A 329 -5.36 -0.39 7.63
C GLN A 329 -6.32 -1.06 8.60
N LEU A 330 -5.76 -1.70 9.62
CA LEU A 330 -6.50 -2.42 10.66
C LEU A 330 -6.64 -1.53 11.89
N THR A 331 -7.88 -1.21 12.29
CA THR A 331 -8.13 -0.41 13.49
C THR A 331 -9.45 -0.83 14.16
N THR A 332 -9.65 -0.39 15.39
CA THR A 332 -10.91 -0.56 16.13
C THR A 332 -11.62 0.78 16.20
N ILE A 333 -12.88 0.81 15.86
CA ILE A 333 -13.75 2.01 15.90
C ILE A 333 -14.90 1.84 16.90
N GLN A 334 -15.46 2.96 17.31
CA GLN A 334 -16.76 2.99 17.98
C GLN A 334 -17.85 3.25 16.94
N HIS A 335 -18.70 2.27 16.69
CA HIS A 335 -19.78 2.38 15.72
C HIS A 335 -21.09 1.89 16.36
N GLU A 336 -22.14 2.74 16.32
CA GLU A 336 -23.44 2.44 16.95
C GLU A 336 -23.34 1.96 18.41
N GLY A 337 -22.43 2.58 19.17
CA GLY A 337 -22.21 2.28 20.59
C GLY A 337 -21.43 1.00 20.88
N LYS A 338 -20.82 0.39 19.87
CA LYS A 338 -20.03 -0.84 19.97
C LYS A 338 -18.63 -0.64 19.42
N ALA A 339 -17.67 -1.34 20.03
CA ALA A 339 -16.34 -1.47 19.44
C ALA A 339 -16.40 -2.47 18.27
N VAL A 340 -15.98 -2.02 17.09
CA VAL A 340 -15.96 -2.83 15.85
C VAL A 340 -14.55 -2.80 15.29
N ASP A 341 -14.01 -3.97 15.04
CA ASP A 341 -12.73 -4.12 14.38
C ASP A 341 -12.91 -4.01 12.87
N VAL A 342 -12.24 -3.03 12.26
CA VAL A 342 -12.42 -2.70 10.84
C VAL A 342 -11.14 -2.83 10.04
N VAL A 343 -11.30 -3.02 8.73
CA VAL A 343 -10.27 -2.85 7.73
C VAL A 343 -10.65 -1.69 6.81
N ALA A 344 -9.75 -0.72 6.66
CA ALA A 344 -9.92 0.45 5.80
C ALA A 344 -8.96 0.37 4.61
N VAL A 345 -9.48 0.52 3.41
CA VAL A 345 -8.74 0.34 2.14
C VAL A 345 -8.85 1.61 1.30
N ALA A 346 -7.72 2.29 1.08
CA ALA A 346 -7.63 3.40 0.15
C ALA A 346 -7.38 2.88 -1.27
N SER A 347 -8.14 3.39 -2.24
CA SER A 347 -8.08 3.00 -3.65
C SER A 347 -7.52 4.13 -4.52
N LYS A 348 -7.00 3.80 -5.70
CA LYS A 348 -6.68 4.78 -6.75
C LYS A 348 -7.87 5.65 -7.14
N THR A 349 -9.09 5.18 -6.92
CA THR A 349 -10.32 5.96 -7.15
C THR A 349 -10.43 7.20 -6.25
N GLY A 350 -9.58 7.33 -5.23
CA GLY A 350 -9.61 8.44 -4.27
C GLY A 350 -10.59 8.26 -3.12
N TYR A 351 -11.22 7.09 -3.02
CA TYR A 351 -12.14 6.73 -1.94
C TYR A 351 -11.46 5.83 -0.90
N LEU A 352 -11.92 5.94 0.35
CA LEU A 352 -11.59 5.04 1.45
C LEU A 352 -12.81 4.14 1.72
N TYR A 353 -12.64 2.83 1.54
CA TYR A 353 -13.66 1.82 1.83
C TYR A 353 -13.41 1.23 3.21
N VAL A 354 -14.45 1.04 4.01
CA VAL A 354 -14.32 0.55 5.39
C VAL A 354 -15.26 -0.62 5.64
N PHE A 355 -14.70 -1.74 6.08
CA PHE A 355 -15.43 -3.00 6.31
C PHE A 355 -15.20 -3.51 7.73
N ASP A 356 -16.17 -4.20 8.29
CA ASP A 356 -15.96 -5.12 9.40
C ASP A 356 -14.93 -6.17 8.94
N ARG A 357 -13.80 -6.27 9.63
CA ARG A 357 -12.67 -7.08 9.14
C ARG A 357 -12.88 -8.59 9.20
N VAL A 358 -13.89 -9.04 9.97
CA VAL A 358 -14.22 -10.48 10.09
C VAL A 358 -15.26 -10.90 9.05
N SER A 359 -16.33 -10.11 8.92
CA SER A 359 -17.47 -10.44 8.06
C SER A 359 -17.39 -9.86 6.65
N GLY A 360 -16.56 -8.82 6.43
CA GLY A 360 -16.51 -8.09 5.17
C GLY A 360 -17.72 -7.18 4.91
N LYS A 361 -18.59 -6.99 5.91
CA LYS A 361 -19.73 -6.07 5.77
C LYS A 361 -19.23 -4.63 5.76
N PRO A 362 -19.68 -3.80 4.80
CA PRO A 362 -19.39 -2.36 4.82
C PRO A 362 -19.91 -1.72 6.10
N ILE A 363 -19.12 -0.83 6.71
CA ILE A 363 -19.53 -0.06 7.89
C ILE A 363 -20.57 1.01 7.53
N TRP A 364 -20.40 1.64 6.37
CA TRP A 364 -21.37 2.56 5.78
C TRP A 364 -21.83 2.02 4.43
N PRO A 365 -23.03 2.35 3.97
CA PRO A 365 -23.55 1.87 2.69
C PRO A 365 -22.57 2.17 1.54
N ILE A 366 -22.39 1.19 0.67
CA ILE A 366 -21.74 1.35 -0.63
C ILE A 366 -22.83 1.17 -1.68
N GLU A 367 -23.00 2.17 -2.53
CA GLU A 367 -24.09 2.24 -3.51
C GLU A 367 -23.58 1.91 -4.90
N GLU A 368 -24.28 0.99 -5.59
CA GLU A 368 -24.10 0.81 -7.02
C GLU A 368 -24.75 1.99 -7.76
N ARG A 369 -23.90 2.85 -8.36
CA ARG A 369 -24.36 4.02 -9.10
C ARG A 369 -24.09 3.85 -10.59
N PRO A 370 -25.04 4.27 -11.44
CA PRO A 370 -24.81 4.34 -12.89
C PRO A 370 -23.58 5.18 -13.21
N VAL A 371 -22.77 4.71 -14.18
CA VAL A 371 -21.59 5.41 -14.66
C VAL A 371 -21.67 5.67 -16.16
N PRO A 372 -20.89 6.62 -16.69
CA PRO A 372 -20.89 6.94 -18.11
C PRO A 372 -20.71 5.71 -19.00
N GLN A 373 -21.54 5.60 -20.01
CA GLN A 373 -21.54 4.54 -21.02
C GLN A 373 -21.15 5.12 -22.39
N GLY A 374 -21.24 4.34 -23.43
CA GLY A 374 -20.99 4.82 -24.78
C GLY A 374 -19.51 4.79 -25.14
N THR A 375 -19.00 3.61 -25.41
CA THR A 375 -17.67 3.43 -26.02
C THR A 375 -17.84 3.06 -27.49
N HIS A 376 -16.92 3.59 -28.32
CA HIS A 376 -16.79 3.22 -29.73
C HIS A 376 -15.61 2.27 -29.98
N VAL A 377 -15.01 1.76 -28.91
CA VAL A 377 -13.90 0.80 -29.00
C VAL A 377 -14.47 -0.59 -29.34
N PRO A 378 -14.06 -1.20 -30.45
CA PRO A 378 -14.60 -2.49 -30.87
C PRO A 378 -14.43 -3.56 -29.80
N GLY A 379 -15.48 -4.31 -29.53
CA GLY A 379 -15.47 -5.41 -28.57
C GLY A 379 -15.62 -5.02 -27.11
N GLU A 380 -15.50 -3.74 -26.74
CA GLU A 380 -15.62 -3.30 -25.34
C GLU A 380 -17.07 -3.41 -24.83
N LYS A 381 -17.21 -3.91 -23.58
CA LYS A 381 -18.49 -4.02 -22.87
C LYS A 381 -18.32 -3.51 -21.44
N LEU A 382 -18.77 -2.30 -21.19
CA LEU A 382 -18.64 -1.62 -19.91
C LEU A 382 -19.57 -2.19 -18.84
N SER A 383 -19.16 -2.14 -17.58
CA SER A 383 -20.09 -2.32 -16.46
C SER A 383 -21.06 -1.13 -16.40
N PRO A 384 -22.36 -1.36 -16.21
CA PRO A 384 -23.36 -0.27 -16.16
C PRO A 384 -23.28 0.56 -14.88
N THR A 385 -22.76 0.00 -13.80
CA THR A 385 -22.63 0.63 -12.48
C THR A 385 -21.25 0.44 -11.90
N GLN A 386 -20.94 1.25 -10.90
CA GLN A 386 -19.75 1.09 -10.06
C GLN A 386 -20.11 1.34 -8.59
N PRO A 387 -19.38 0.72 -7.62
CA PRO A 387 -19.64 0.86 -6.20
C PRO A 387 -19.02 2.14 -5.63
N PHE A 388 -19.85 3.02 -5.08
CA PHE A 388 -19.44 4.26 -4.45
C PHE A 388 -19.72 4.21 -2.94
N PRO A 389 -18.70 4.35 -2.06
CA PRO A 389 -18.94 4.47 -0.62
C PRO A 389 -19.63 5.79 -0.31
N THR A 390 -20.63 5.75 0.57
CA THR A 390 -21.34 6.96 1.01
C THR A 390 -20.57 7.72 2.09
N LYS A 391 -19.69 7.01 2.80
CA LYS A 391 -18.75 7.53 3.81
C LYS A 391 -17.51 6.64 3.86
N PRO A 392 -16.35 7.20 4.28
CA PRO A 392 -16.08 8.64 4.45
C PRO A 392 -16.03 9.38 3.09
N GLU A 393 -15.94 10.71 3.15
CA GLU A 393 -15.72 11.54 1.95
C GLU A 393 -14.40 11.17 1.25
N PRO A 394 -14.29 11.35 -0.09
CA PRO A 394 -13.06 11.02 -0.82
C PRO A 394 -11.88 11.90 -0.37
N PHE A 395 -10.69 11.32 -0.30
CA PHE A 395 -9.46 12.02 0.07
C PHE A 395 -8.78 12.72 -1.12
N ALA A 396 -9.19 12.44 -2.33
CA ALA A 396 -8.68 13.06 -3.56
C ALA A 396 -9.82 13.67 -4.37
N ARG A 397 -9.49 14.70 -5.17
CA ARG A 397 -10.46 15.35 -6.06
C ARG A 397 -11.04 14.34 -7.05
N GLN A 398 -12.34 14.47 -7.31
CA GLN A 398 -13.11 13.59 -8.20
C GLN A 398 -13.45 14.25 -9.55
N SER A 399 -12.99 15.49 -9.78
CA SER A 399 -13.23 16.23 -11.01
C SER A 399 -12.07 17.14 -11.38
N PHE A 400 -11.92 17.40 -12.67
CA PHE A 400 -10.95 18.33 -13.24
C PHE A 400 -11.53 18.98 -14.49
N GLY A 401 -11.51 20.30 -14.57
CA GLY A 401 -12.02 21.08 -15.70
C GLY A 401 -11.16 22.30 -16.02
N VAL A 402 -11.63 23.14 -16.94
CA VAL A 402 -10.89 24.32 -17.40
C VAL A 402 -10.59 25.32 -16.27
N ASP A 403 -11.47 25.42 -15.28
CA ASP A 403 -11.32 26.31 -14.13
C ASP A 403 -10.29 25.81 -13.11
N ASP A 404 -9.88 24.56 -13.22
CA ASP A 404 -8.87 23.93 -12.34
C ASP A 404 -7.44 24.06 -12.88
N ILE A 405 -7.25 24.70 -14.01
CA ILE A 405 -5.92 24.90 -14.61
C ILE A 405 -5.07 25.78 -13.70
N ASN A 406 -3.81 25.38 -13.53
CA ASN A 406 -2.85 26.09 -12.69
C ASN A 406 -2.60 27.53 -13.20
N PRO A 407 -2.90 28.56 -12.39
CA PRO A 407 -2.70 29.94 -12.79
C PRO A 407 -1.26 30.44 -12.63
N HIS A 408 -0.37 29.67 -11.95
CA HIS A 408 0.90 30.18 -11.46
C HIS A 408 2.12 29.69 -12.27
N ILE A 409 2.08 28.44 -12.74
CA ILE A 409 3.25 27.79 -13.35
C ILE A 409 3.22 27.91 -14.88
N LEU A 410 2.04 27.76 -15.47
CA LEU A 410 1.87 27.78 -16.91
C LEU A 410 1.94 29.22 -17.46
N THR A 411 2.62 29.40 -18.59
CA THR A 411 2.54 30.67 -19.34
C THR A 411 1.12 30.94 -19.83
N PRO A 412 0.75 32.16 -20.14
CA PRO A 412 -0.56 32.47 -20.71
C PRO A 412 -0.90 31.64 -21.96
N GLU A 413 0.07 31.45 -22.84
CA GLU A 413 -0.09 30.64 -24.05
C GLU A 413 -0.32 29.16 -23.75
N GLU A 414 0.47 28.57 -22.86
CA GLU A 414 0.27 27.18 -22.41
C GLU A 414 -1.10 26.99 -21.77
N ARG A 415 -1.54 27.95 -20.97
CA ARG A 415 -2.85 27.94 -20.33
C ARG A 415 -3.99 27.90 -21.34
N GLU A 416 -3.96 28.76 -22.34
CA GLU A 416 -4.99 28.77 -23.40
C GLU A 416 -4.96 27.47 -24.23
N LYS A 417 -3.78 26.95 -24.52
CA LYS A 417 -3.62 25.65 -25.19
C LYS A 417 -4.24 24.51 -24.37
N PHE A 418 -3.98 24.48 -23.05
CA PHE A 418 -4.57 23.46 -22.19
C PHE A 418 -6.07 23.67 -22.00
N LYS A 419 -6.57 24.89 -21.88
CA LYS A 419 -8.02 25.15 -21.85
C LYS A 419 -8.73 24.58 -23.08
N ALA A 420 -8.20 24.88 -24.26
CA ALA A 420 -8.75 24.35 -25.51
C ALA A 420 -8.74 22.82 -25.56
N ARG A 421 -7.66 22.18 -25.09
CA ARG A 421 -7.54 20.73 -25.02
C ARG A 421 -8.52 20.11 -24.05
N ILE A 422 -8.64 20.66 -22.82
CA ILE A 422 -9.54 20.18 -21.78
C ILE A 422 -11.00 20.36 -22.19
N ALA A 423 -11.35 21.51 -22.78
CA ALA A 423 -12.70 21.77 -23.26
C ALA A 423 -13.16 20.81 -24.37
N LYS A 424 -12.20 20.26 -25.15
CA LYS A 424 -12.49 19.30 -26.21
C LYS A 424 -12.49 17.85 -25.74
N ALA A 425 -11.77 17.53 -24.67
CA ALA A 425 -11.67 16.18 -24.16
C ALA A 425 -12.99 15.72 -23.55
N ARG A 426 -13.32 14.44 -23.68
CA ARG A 426 -14.48 13.84 -23.04
C ARG A 426 -14.29 13.80 -21.51
N ASN A 427 -15.24 14.32 -20.78
CA ASN A 427 -15.20 14.41 -19.32
C ASN A 427 -16.62 14.35 -18.75
N GLU A 428 -17.07 13.17 -18.41
CA GLU A 428 -18.41 12.91 -17.87
C GLU A 428 -18.37 12.54 -16.38
N GLY A 429 -17.25 12.85 -15.71
CA GLY A 429 -17.00 12.53 -14.31
C GLY A 429 -16.26 11.21 -14.11
N PRO A 430 -16.30 10.66 -12.87
CA PRO A 430 -15.65 9.38 -12.56
C PRO A 430 -16.08 8.27 -13.51
N PHE A 431 -15.13 7.41 -13.88
CA PHE A 431 -15.36 6.27 -14.78
C PHE A 431 -15.80 6.66 -16.22
N THR A 432 -15.50 7.87 -16.69
CA THR A 432 -15.64 8.19 -18.12
C THR A 432 -14.86 7.16 -18.94
N PRO A 433 -15.49 6.43 -19.90
CA PRO A 433 -14.81 5.36 -20.64
C PRO A 433 -13.66 5.90 -21.50
N ILE A 434 -12.52 5.21 -21.47
CA ILE A 434 -11.41 5.52 -22.36
C ILE A 434 -11.76 5.05 -23.77
N GLY A 435 -11.58 5.95 -24.74
CA GLY A 435 -11.87 5.71 -26.14
C GLY A 435 -10.73 6.16 -27.06
N PHE A 436 -11.03 6.38 -28.34
CA PHE A 436 -10.08 6.90 -29.33
C PHE A 436 -9.99 8.43 -29.30
N GLU A 437 -10.91 9.12 -28.65
CA GLU A 437 -10.84 10.53 -28.28
C GLU A 437 -10.12 10.71 -26.95
N GLU A 438 -9.55 11.90 -26.71
CA GLU A 438 -8.97 12.24 -25.40
C GLU A 438 -10.03 12.26 -24.32
N VAL A 439 -9.72 11.62 -23.22
CA VAL A 439 -10.57 11.51 -22.02
C VAL A 439 -9.81 12.06 -20.82
N ILE A 440 -10.51 12.75 -19.94
CA ILE A 440 -9.99 13.23 -18.67
C ILE A 440 -10.36 12.24 -17.55
N HIS A 441 -9.36 11.83 -16.81
CA HIS A 441 -9.54 11.10 -15.55
C HIS A 441 -9.09 11.94 -14.36
N MET A 442 -9.88 11.96 -13.31
CA MET A 442 -9.57 12.53 -12.02
C MET A 442 -10.19 11.70 -10.88
N PRO A 443 -9.37 11.12 -9.98
CA PRO A 443 -7.90 11.03 -10.05
C PRO A 443 -7.43 10.32 -11.31
N GLY A 444 -6.21 10.67 -11.76
CA GLY A 444 -5.63 10.02 -12.94
C GLY A 444 -5.06 8.63 -12.64
N ASN A 445 -4.35 8.03 -13.58
CA ASN A 445 -3.84 6.65 -13.49
C ASN A 445 -2.79 6.40 -12.39
N GLN A 446 -2.13 7.45 -11.88
CA GLN A 446 -1.30 7.31 -10.68
C GLN A 446 -2.15 7.08 -9.43
N GLY A 447 -3.43 7.42 -9.53
CA GLY A 447 -4.44 7.23 -8.53
C GLY A 447 -4.52 8.36 -7.50
N GLY A 448 -5.63 8.40 -6.79
CA GLY A 448 -5.80 9.22 -5.60
C GLY A 448 -4.93 8.75 -4.44
N SER A 449 -4.54 7.47 -4.40
CA SER A 449 -3.53 6.91 -3.49
C SER A 449 -2.57 5.99 -4.25
N ASN A 450 -1.46 5.63 -3.61
CA ASN A 450 -0.50 4.68 -4.15
C ASN A 450 0.14 3.87 -3.00
N TRP A 451 1.09 2.96 -3.31
CA TRP A 451 1.78 2.22 -2.27
C TRP A 451 2.47 3.17 -1.27
N GLY A 452 2.49 2.80 0.01
CA GLY A 452 3.03 3.65 1.07
C GLY A 452 2.11 4.77 1.55
N SER A 453 0.96 4.98 0.92
CA SER A 453 0.09 6.14 1.16
C SER A 453 -0.75 6.07 2.42
N THR A 454 -0.80 4.96 3.15
CA THR A 454 -1.68 4.81 4.32
C THR A 454 -0.93 4.53 5.61
N ALA A 455 -1.46 5.03 6.72
CA ALA A 455 -1.08 4.64 8.08
C ALA A 455 -2.32 4.65 8.98
N GLY A 456 -2.28 3.90 10.08
CA GLY A 456 -3.42 3.82 11.00
C GLY A 456 -2.99 3.65 12.45
N GLU A 457 -3.80 4.16 13.35
CA GLU A 457 -3.67 3.91 14.78
C GLU A 457 -4.56 2.70 15.15
N PRO A 458 -4.00 1.57 15.58
CA PRO A 458 -4.74 0.30 15.70
C PRO A 458 -5.95 0.32 16.65
N ALA A 459 -5.98 1.24 17.62
CA ALA A 459 -7.00 1.26 18.67
C ALA A 459 -7.84 2.54 18.73
N SER A 460 -7.63 3.51 17.81
CA SER A 460 -8.27 4.83 17.92
C SER A 460 -9.30 5.12 16.82
N GLY A 461 -9.36 4.29 15.80
CA GLY A 461 -10.18 4.54 14.61
C GLY A 461 -9.64 5.63 13.70
N LYS A 462 -8.39 6.05 13.86
CA LYS A 462 -7.75 7.05 13.00
C LYS A 462 -6.97 6.40 11.88
N VAL A 463 -7.19 6.89 10.67
CA VAL A 463 -6.49 6.48 9.46
C VAL A 463 -6.02 7.72 8.72
N TYR A 464 -4.77 7.69 8.27
CA TYR A 464 -4.11 8.76 7.53
C TYR A 464 -3.85 8.30 6.09
N VAL A 465 -4.11 9.19 5.13
CA VAL A 465 -3.94 8.90 3.71
C VAL A 465 -3.19 10.03 3.03
N ILE A 466 -2.11 9.70 2.31
CA ILE A 466 -1.49 10.61 1.36
C ILE A 466 -2.29 10.53 0.06
N GLY A 467 -2.92 11.64 -0.31
CA GLY A 467 -3.73 11.77 -1.51
C GLY A 467 -3.00 12.48 -2.64
N PHE A 468 -3.26 12.09 -3.89
CA PHE A 468 -2.72 12.73 -5.09
C PHE A 468 -3.82 13.31 -5.96
N ASN A 469 -3.73 14.61 -6.23
CA ASN A 469 -4.63 15.35 -7.10
C ASN A 469 -3.96 15.59 -8.46
N VAL A 470 -3.75 14.53 -9.21
CA VAL A 470 -3.07 14.58 -10.52
C VAL A 470 -3.99 14.04 -11.60
N PRO A 471 -4.50 14.91 -12.51
CA PRO A 471 -5.34 14.45 -13.60
C PRO A 471 -4.53 13.73 -14.69
N THR A 472 -5.20 12.90 -15.46
CA THR A 472 -4.66 12.28 -16.67
C THR A 472 -5.53 12.64 -17.86
N ILE A 473 -4.91 12.95 -19.00
CA ILE A 473 -5.58 13.11 -20.31
C ILE A 473 -4.99 12.05 -21.24
N ILE A 474 -5.80 11.06 -21.60
CA ILE A 474 -5.36 9.90 -22.39
C ILE A 474 -6.38 9.51 -23.44
N ARG A 475 -5.96 8.74 -24.43
CA ARG A 475 -6.80 8.03 -25.38
C ARG A 475 -6.15 6.70 -25.78
N LEU A 476 -6.93 5.82 -26.36
CA LEU A 476 -6.41 4.63 -27.04
C LEU A 476 -5.85 4.98 -28.40
N LEU A 477 -4.83 4.25 -28.82
CA LEU A 477 -4.27 4.29 -30.17
C LEU A 477 -4.80 3.14 -31.00
N LYS A 478 -5.09 3.41 -32.28
CA LYS A 478 -5.49 2.39 -33.25
C LYS A 478 -4.26 1.76 -33.91
N PRO A 479 -4.38 0.53 -34.42
CA PRO A 479 -3.37 -0.03 -35.31
C PRO A 479 -3.02 0.95 -36.45
N GLY A 480 -1.71 1.12 -36.72
CA GLY A 480 -1.19 2.10 -37.68
C GLY A 480 -0.84 3.47 -37.10
N GLU A 481 -1.36 3.83 -35.92
CA GLU A 481 -0.91 5.06 -35.24
C GLU A 481 0.45 4.87 -34.56
N THR A 482 1.17 5.94 -34.36
CA THR A 482 2.47 5.92 -33.68
C THR A 482 2.32 6.28 -32.20
N ARG A 483 2.78 5.39 -31.33
CA ARG A 483 2.94 5.67 -29.92
C ARG A 483 4.19 6.50 -29.70
N ALA A 484 4.08 7.60 -28.97
CA ALA A 484 5.22 8.45 -28.63
C ALA A 484 6.27 7.69 -27.78
N PRO A 485 7.55 8.12 -27.81
CA PRO A 485 8.58 7.56 -26.94
C PRO A 485 8.18 7.64 -25.46
N ARG A 486 8.56 6.59 -24.71
CA ARG A 486 8.26 6.53 -23.27
C ARG A 486 9.49 6.13 -22.49
N GLY A 487 10.06 7.06 -21.72
CA GLY A 487 11.34 6.84 -21.05
C GLY A 487 12.43 6.48 -22.06
N ALA A 488 13.07 5.34 -21.88
CA ALA A 488 14.08 4.82 -22.82
C ALA A 488 13.51 4.08 -24.05
N ALA A 489 12.18 3.82 -24.08
CA ALA A 489 11.55 3.13 -25.21
C ALA A 489 11.34 4.11 -26.38
N PRO A 490 11.73 3.75 -27.63
CA PRO A 490 11.54 4.58 -28.82
C PRO A 490 10.06 4.70 -29.20
N ALA A 491 9.77 5.61 -30.13
CA ALA A 491 8.47 5.67 -30.79
C ALA A 491 8.18 4.34 -31.50
N GLU A 492 6.96 3.84 -31.39
CA GLU A 492 6.55 2.55 -31.95
C GLU A 492 5.23 2.67 -32.72
N VAL A 493 5.17 2.07 -33.90
CA VAL A 493 3.90 1.93 -34.63
C VAL A 493 3.09 0.81 -34.02
N VAL A 494 1.86 1.11 -33.61
CA VAL A 494 0.92 0.14 -33.06
C VAL A 494 0.57 -0.90 -34.13
N LYS A 495 0.91 -2.16 -33.91
CA LYS A 495 0.64 -3.25 -34.84
C LYS A 495 -0.71 -3.91 -34.55
N GLU A 496 -1.00 -4.12 -33.28
CA GLU A 496 -2.24 -4.77 -32.80
C GLU A 496 -2.66 -4.22 -31.43
N GLY A 497 -3.91 -4.44 -31.08
CA GLY A 497 -4.49 -3.97 -29.81
C GLY A 497 -4.72 -2.46 -29.78
N TYR A 498 -5.03 -1.96 -28.62
CA TYR A 498 -5.33 -0.54 -28.37
C TYR A 498 -4.54 -0.01 -27.16
N PRO A 499 -3.22 0.21 -27.31
CA PRO A 499 -2.45 0.81 -26.22
C PRO A 499 -2.82 2.29 -26.02
N VAL A 500 -2.55 2.82 -24.82
CA VAL A 500 -2.75 4.25 -24.53
C VAL A 500 -1.63 5.11 -25.11
N THR A 501 -1.90 6.41 -25.34
CA THR A 501 -1.02 7.38 -26.01
C THR A 501 0.37 7.47 -25.40
N ASP A 502 0.46 7.78 -24.10
CA ASP A 502 1.74 7.99 -23.40
C ASP A 502 1.83 7.20 -22.08
N GLY A 503 0.92 6.30 -21.91
CA GLY A 503 0.87 5.36 -20.79
C GLY A 503 0.32 5.91 -19.50
N PHE A 504 0.63 7.11 -19.08
CA PHE A 504 0.13 7.65 -17.81
C PHE A 504 -0.07 9.16 -17.83
N GLY A 505 0.06 9.82 -18.97
CA GLY A 505 -0.31 11.21 -19.28
C GLY A 505 -0.32 12.15 -18.07
N LEU A 506 0.73 12.14 -17.26
CA LEU A 506 0.78 12.86 -16.02
C LEU A 506 1.10 14.34 -16.27
N TYR A 507 0.19 15.18 -15.86
CA TYR A 507 0.36 16.62 -15.86
C TYR A 507 0.24 17.20 -14.44
N PRO A 508 1.18 16.89 -13.51
CA PRO A 508 1.06 17.33 -12.11
C PRO A 508 1.01 18.85 -11.97
N THR A 509 1.47 19.58 -12.97
CA THR A 509 1.52 21.05 -12.96
C THR A 509 0.37 21.72 -13.68
N ILE A 510 -0.48 20.96 -14.37
CA ILE A 510 -1.64 21.52 -15.08
C ILE A 510 -2.77 21.92 -14.12
N ILE A 511 -2.93 21.20 -13.03
CA ILE A 511 -3.97 21.46 -12.04
C ILE A 511 -3.49 22.48 -11.00
N LYS A 512 -4.40 23.34 -10.55
CA LYS A 512 -4.13 24.22 -9.40
C LYS A 512 -3.92 23.40 -8.11
N PRO A 513 -2.99 23.81 -7.21
CA PRO A 513 -2.73 23.11 -5.96
C PRO A 513 -3.99 22.98 -5.07
N PRO A 514 -3.96 22.09 -4.05
CA PRO A 514 -2.86 21.23 -3.67
C PRO A 514 -2.73 20.00 -4.57
N TYR A 515 -1.48 19.64 -4.90
CA TYR A 515 -1.19 18.46 -5.73
C TYR A 515 -1.17 17.16 -4.91
N THR A 516 -0.51 17.21 -3.76
CA THR A 516 -0.43 16.13 -2.79
C THR A 516 -1.07 16.57 -1.50
N THR A 517 -1.94 15.76 -0.93
CA THR A 517 -2.63 16.04 0.33
C THR A 517 -2.31 15.00 1.39
N LEU A 518 -2.37 15.41 2.65
CA LEU A 518 -2.38 14.53 3.80
C LEU A 518 -3.74 14.67 4.47
N THR A 519 -4.47 13.55 4.52
CA THR A 519 -5.83 13.48 5.06
C THR A 519 -5.85 12.60 6.29
N ALA A 520 -6.39 13.08 7.40
CA ALA A 520 -6.69 12.29 8.58
C ALA A 520 -8.19 12.02 8.67
N TYR A 521 -8.54 10.76 8.77
CA TYR A 521 -9.90 10.30 9.02
C TYR A 521 -10.12 9.95 10.48
N ASP A 522 -11.27 10.35 11.00
CA ASP A 522 -11.85 9.75 12.21
C ASP A 522 -12.95 8.77 11.79
N LEU A 523 -12.63 7.49 11.78
CA LEU A 523 -13.56 6.45 11.38
C LEU A 523 -14.63 6.14 12.45
N ASN A 524 -14.53 6.70 13.68
CA ASN A 524 -15.63 6.63 14.63
C ASN A 524 -16.82 7.45 14.14
N SER A 525 -16.56 8.57 13.48
CA SER A 525 -17.58 9.45 12.88
C SER A 525 -17.76 9.25 11.38
N GLY A 526 -16.80 8.61 10.71
CA GLY A 526 -16.76 8.48 9.25
C GLY A 526 -16.51 9.80 8.54
N LYS A 527 -15.72 10.69 9.14
CA LYS A 527 -15.43 12.05 8.61
C LYS A 527 -13.94 12.29 8.45
N ILE A 528 -13.62 13.23 7.57
CA ILE A 528 -12.28 13.83 7.54
C ILE A 528 -12.14 14.71 8.79
N ALA A 529 -11.17 14.39 9.65
CA ALA A 529 -10.83 15.20 10.82
C ALA A 529 -10.08 16.48 10.39
N TRP A 530 -9.11 16.32 9.48
CA TRP A 530 -8.39 17.41 8.83
C TRP A 530 -7.77 16.95 7.52
N GLN A 531 -7.56 17.90 6.60
CA GLN A 531 -6.83 17.68 5.34
C GLN A 531 -5.99 18.91 5.00
N LYS A 532 -4.80 18.72 4.47
CA LYS A 532 -3.89 19.80 4.05
C LYS A 532 -2.95 19.36 2.92
N GLY A 533 -2.27 20.31 2.30
CA GLY A 533 -1.15 20.01 1.40
C GLY A 533 -0.01 19.35 2.15
N LEU A 534 0.59 18.31 1.58
CA LEU A 534 1.79 17.65 2.09
C LEU A 534 3.03 18.17 1.36
N GLY A 535 3.86 18.92 2.09
CA GLY A 535 5.00 19.65 1.52
C GLY A 535 4.57 20.80 0.61
N ASP A 536 5.53 21.36 -0.10
CA ASP A 536 5.31 22.48 -1.01
C ASP A 536 5.92 22.24 -2.41
N ASP A 537 5.35 22.92 -3.39
CA ASP A 537 5.99 23.07 -4.70
C ASP A 537 7.07 24.14 -4.63
N LEU A 538 8.33 23.72 -4.75
CA LEU A 538 9.49 24.61 -4.65
C LEU A 538 9.48 25.76 -5.68
N ARG A 539 8.71 25.65 -6.76
CA ARG A 539 8.55 26.73 -7.78
C ARG A 539 7.59 27.82 -7.32
N LEU A 540 6.68 27.50 -6.41
CA LEU A 540 5.65 28.43 -5.90
C LEU A 540 6.09 29.16 -4.62
N LEU A 541 7.05 28.61 -3.87
CA LEU A 541 7.59 29.25 -2.66
C LEU A 541 8.15 30.67 -2.90
N PRO A 542 8.94 30.94 -3.98
CA PRO A 542 9.38 32.31 -4.26
C PRO A 542 8.26 33.31 -4.55
N LEU A 543 7.06 32.82 -4.89
CA LEU A 543 5.85 33.63 -5.10
C LEU A 543 5.04 33.83 -3.82
N GLY A 544 5.51 33.33 -2.68
CA GLY A 544 4.82 33.38 -1.39
C GLY A 544 3.63 32.41 -1.29
N ILE A 545 3.52 31.43 -2.19
CA ILE A 545 2.41 30.45 -2.21
C ILE A 545 2.88 29.17 -1.50
N THR A 546 2.21 28.86 -0.38
CA THR A 546 2.49 27.71 0.50
C THR A 546 1.27 26.79 0.63
N GLY A 547 1.46 25.60 1.25
CA GLY A 547 0.38 24.62 1.42
C GLY A 547 -0.04 23.96 0.11
N THR A 548 0.83 24.02 -0.89
CA THR A 548 0.54 23.59 -2.26
C THR A 548 0.55 22.07 -2.42
N GLY A 549 1.07 21.34 -1.44
CA GLY A 549 1.48 19.97 -1.65
C GLY A 549 2.67 19.88 -2.62
N SER A 550 3.52 18.90 -2.48
CA SER A 550 4.62 18.72 -3.44
C SER A 550 4.08 18.28 -4.80
N ALA A 551 4.64 18.86 -5.87
CA ALA A 551 4.23 18.53 -7.25
C ALA A 551 4.70 17.15 -7.70
N ALA A 552 5.68 16.56 -7.01
CA ALA A 552 6.16 15.22 -7.29
C ALA A 552 5.23 14.18 -6.63
N THR A 553 4.79 13.20 -7.40
CA THR A 553 4.12 12.00 -6.87
C THR A 553 5.14 11.12 -6.17
N VAL A 554 5.65 11.59 -5.05
CA VAL A 554 6.63 10.85 -4.26
C VAL A 554 5.89 9.71 -3.57
N LYS A 555 6.34 8.51 -3.83
CA LYS A 555 5.90 7.30 -3.15
C LYS A 555 6.63 7.17 -1.81
N GLY A 556 6.61 8.24 -1.05
CA GLY A 556 7.07 8.29 0.32
C GLY A 556 6.08 7.61 1.25
N GLY A 557 6.36 7.68 2.53
CA GLY A 557 5.50 7.11 3.54
C GLY A 557 5.37 7.98 4.77
N MET A 558 4.67 7.45 5.75
CA MET A 558 4.44 8.12 7.02
C MET A 558 4.58 7.15 8.19
N ILE A 559 4.79 7.71 9.36
CA ILE A 559 4.78 6.98 10.65
C ILE A 559 3.95 7.77 11.62
N VAL A 560 3.10 7.07 12.37
CA VAL A 560 2.32 7.61 13.49
C VAL A 560 2.90 7.09 14.79
N THR A 561 3.00 7.94 15.80
CA THR A 561 3.59 7.57 17.10
C THR A 561 2.60 7.66 18.25
N GLY A 562 2.89 6.93 19.33
CA GLY A 562 2.11 6.98 20.56
C GLY A 562 2.16 8.35 21.29
N SER A 563 2.99 9.29 20.87
CA SER A 563 3.03 10.69 21.32
C SER A 563 2.19 11.64 20.46
N ASN A 564 1.32 11.12 19.60
CA ASN A 564 0.48 11.87 18.66
C ASN A 564 1.30 12.71 17.65
N LEU A 565 2.44 12.19 17.21
CA LEU A 565 3.18 12.75 16.09
C LEU A 565 2.94 11.94 14.82
N LEU A 566 2.86 12.63 13.69
CA LEU A 566 2.84 12.03 12.37
C LEU A 566 4.02 12.58 11.57
N PHE A 567 4.94 11.67 11.19
CA PHE A 567 6.07 11.97 10.32
C PHE A 567 5.71 11.56 8.90
N ALA A 568 5.78 12.47 7.95
CA ALA A 568 5.47 12.20 6.55
C ALA A 568 6.58 12.73 5.63
N THR A 569 7.06 11.89 4.72
CA THR A 569 8.03 12.30 3.70
C THR A 569 7.31 12.95 2.53
N ALA A 570 7.89 14.02 1.97
CA ALA A 570 7.30 14.76 0.86
C ALA A 570 8.30 15.01 -0.28
N GLY A 571 7.79 15.42 -1.43
CA GLY A 571 8.60 15.66 -2.62
C GLY A 571 9.43 16.93 -2.58
N ASP A 572 9.24 17.77 -1.59
CA ASP A 572 10.05 18.96 -1.31
C ASP A 572 11.34 18.66 -0.53
N ARG A 573 11.70 17.37 -0.42
CA ARG A 573 12.92 16.88 0.23
C ARG A 573 12.97 17.14 1.73
N LYS A 574 11.84 16.97 2.39
CA LYS A 574 11.72 17.09 3.84
C LYS A 574 10.93 15.92 4.40
N VAL A 575 11.18 15.63 5.66
CA VAL A 575 10.21 14.94 6.51
C VAL A 575 9.44 16.02 7.25
N HIS A 576 8.15 16.09 7.03
CA HIS A 576 7.25 16.97 7.76
C HIS A 576 6.75 16.26 9.01
N VAL A 577 6.70 16.97 10.13
CA VAL A 577 6.21 16.44 11.40
C VAL A 577 4.97 17.21 11.81
N TYR A 578 3.88 16.49 11.93
CA TYR A 578 2.57 17.05 12.30
C TYR A 578 2.12 16.52 13.65
N ASP A 579 1.31 17.31 14.33
CA ASP A 579 0.39 16.82 15.34
C ASP A 579 -0.67 15.96 14.67
N SER A 580 -0.73 14.67 15.00
CA SER A 580 -1.63 13.74 14.33
C SER A 580 -3.11 14.01 14.58
N GLN A 581 -3.43 14.72 15.66
CA GLN A 581 -4.81 15.05 16.06
C GLN A 581 -5.36 16.27 15.31
N THR A 582 -4.52 17.30 15.14
CA THR A 582 -4.93 18.60 14.60
C THR A 582 -4.41 18.91 13.21
N GLY A 583 -3.41 18.17 12.74
CA GLY A 583 -2.68 18.45 11.53
C GLY A 583 -1.74 19.66 11.62
N ALA A 584 -1.55 20.28 12.79
CA ALA A 584 -0.60 21.37 12.94
C ALA A 584 0.81 20.89 12.64
N GLU A 585 1.53 21.60 11.77
CA GLU A 585 2.94 21.31 11.50
C GLU A 585 3.80 21.78 12.68
N LEU A 586 4.61 20.89 13.21
CA LEU A 586 5.42 21.12 14.40
C LEU A 586 6.91 21.31 14.07
N SER A 587 7.39 20.65 13.02
CA SER A 587 8.80 20.69 12.63
C SER A 587 8.98 20.13 11.21
N THR A 588 10.14 20.40 10.62
CA THR A 588 10.60 19.76 9.38
C THR A 588 12.04 19.31 9.51
N LEU A 589 12.38 18.15 8.91
CA LEU A 589 13.73 17.63 8.87
C LEU A 589 14.22 17.66 7.40
N PRO A 590 15.31 18.37 7.08
CA PRO A 590 15.79 18.49 5.71
C PRO A 590 16.46 17.20 5.26
N LEU A 591 16.28 16.87 3.96
CA LEU A 591 16.95 15.75 3.27
C LEU A 591 17.77 16.29 2.11
N GLY A 592 18.91 15.66 1.80
CA GLY A 592 19.78 16.05 0.69
C GLY A 592 19.23 15.69 -0.70
N GLY A 593 18.16 14.90 -0.77
CA GLY A 593 17.52 14.51 -2.00
C GLY A 593 16.12 13.93 -1.81
N PRO A 594 15.46 13.54 -2.90
CA PRO A 594 14.15 12.93 -2.82
C PRO A 594 14.20 11.58 -2.10
N THR A 595 13.11 11.25 -1.44
CA THR A 595 12.88 9.91 -0.87
C THR A 595 11.70 9.25 -1.55
N SER A 596 11.84 7.96 -1.85
CA SER A 596 10.77 7.09 -2.33
C SER A 596 10.63 5.85 -1.43
N GLY A 597 11.46 5.75 -0.39
CA GLY A 597 11.40 4.70 0.62
C GLY A 597 10.47 5.07 1.76
N GLN A 598 9.89 4.05 2.39
CA GLN A 598 9.13 4.23 3.62
C GLN A 598 10.06 4.49 4.79
N PRO A 599 9.76 5.44 5.67
CA PRO A 599 10.52 5.62 6.90
C PRO A 599 10.35 4.43 7.85
N ALA A 600 11.29 4.26 8.77
CA ALA A 600 11.20 3.32 9.88
C ALA A 600 11.43 4.04 11.21
N MET A 601 10.89 3.51 12.31
CA MET A 601 11.13 4.07 13.63
C MET A 601 11.36 2.95 14.65
N TYR A 602 12.41 3.09 15.45
CA TYR A 602 12.83 2.07 16.40
C TYR A 602 13.47 2.67 17.65
N GLU A 603 13.69 1.83 18.65
CA GLU A 603 14.41 2.19 19.87
C GLU A 603 15.67 1.32 20.02
N GLN A 604 16.81 1.95 20.27
CA GLN A 604 18.09 1.28 20.51
C GLN A 604 18.86 2.00 21.60
N GLY A 605 19.36 1.26 22.59
CA GLY A 605 20.13 1.84 23.69
C GLY A 605 19.39 2.93 24.46
N GLY A 606 18.07 2.83 24.63
CA GLY A 606 17.23 3.82 25.29
C GLY A 606 16.97 5.10 24.48
N ARG A 607 17.38 5.15 23.21
CA ARG A 607 17.10 6.26 22.28
C ARG A 607 16.10 5.83 21.21
N GLN A 608 15.21 6.73 20.84
CA GLN A 608 14.28 6.59 19.71
C GLN A 608 14.93 7.19 18.47
N PHE A 609 14.87 6.46 17.35
CA PHE A 609 15.43 6.85 16.07
C PHE A 609 14.33 6.86 14.99
N LEU A 610 14.34 7.90 14.17
CA LEU A 610 13.64 7.95 12.89
C LEU A 610 14.64 7.66 11.77
N LEU A 611 14.39 6.64 10.97
CA LEU A 611 15.23 6.24 9.85
C LEU A 611 14.52 6.59 8.54
N VAL A 612 15.21 7.30 7.65
CA VAL A 612 14.72 7.66 6.32
C VAL A 612 15.79 7.39 5.27
N THR A 613 15.36 7.21 4.03
CA THR A 613 16.28 7.12 2.89
C THR A 613 16.17 8.40 2.07
N ALA A 614 17.31 8.90 1.57
CA ALA A 614 17.37 10.08 0.72
C ALA A 614 18.35 9.84 -0.44
N SER A 615 17.86 9.94 -1.68
CA SER A 615 18.70 9.73 -2.86
C SER A 615 19.75 10.82 -3.00
N ALA A 616 20.94 10.44 -3.46
CA ALA A 616 21.99 11.39 -3.81
C ALA A 616 21.81 11.97 -5.23
N THR A 617 21.01 11.31 -6.08
CA THR A 617 20.77 11.72 -7.45
C THR A 617 19.66 12.75 -7.53
N GLN A 618 19.90 13.80 -8.33
CA GLN A 618 18.89 14.81 -8.64
C GLN A 618 17.78 14.22 -9.50
N PRO A 619 16.51 14.61 -9.24
CA PRO A 619 15.44 14.29 -10.17
C PRO A 619 15.77 14.86 -11.56
N THR A 620 15.61 14.04 -12.60
CA THR A 620 15.73 14.44 -14.00
C THR A 620 14.38 14.32 -14.68
N GLY A 621 14.09 15.21 -15.62
CA GLY A 621 12.86 15.16 -16.42
C GLY A 621 12.01 16.42 -16.32
N PRO A 622 10.88 16.48 -17.05
CA PRO A 622 9.99 17.64 -17.06
C PRO A 622 9.47 17.95 -15.65
N GLY A 623 9.69 19.17 -15.20
CA GLY A 623 9.28 19.62 -13.86
C GLY A 623 10.27 19.30 -12.73
N ALA A 624 11.40 18.65 -13.02
CA ALA A 624 12.47 18.47 -12.05
C ALA A 624 13.10 19.82 -11.67
N ILE A 625 13.22 20.09 -10.37
CA ILE A 625 13.89 21.30 -9.89
C ILE A 625 15.27 20.90 -9.37
N ALA A 626 16.30 21.35 -10.09
CA ALA A 626 17.67 21.28 -9.61
C ALA A 626 17.87 22.37 -8.55
N THR A 627 17.82 22.01 -7.27
CA THR A 627 18.19 22.91 -6.17
C THR A 627 19.44 22.40 -5.49
N PRO A 628 20.33 23.28 -5.00
CA PRO A 628 21.48 22.87 -4.20
C PRO A 628 21.04 22.01 -3.00
N HIS A 629 21.76 20.93 -2.72
CA HIS A 629 21.46 20.07 -1.60
C HIS A 629 22.12 20.60 -0.32
N SER A 630 21.35 20.73 0.74
CA SER A 630 21.87 21.12 2.06
C SER A 630 21.59 20.09 3.16
N GLY A 631 21.11 18.90 2.81
CA GLY A 631 20.74 17.84 3.75
C GLY A 631 21.55 16.56 3.58
N PRO A 632 21.39 15.60 4.51
CA PRO A 632 22.03 14.28 4.43
C PRO A 632 21.40 13.41 3.33
N THR A 633 22.21 12.50 2.75
CA THR A 633 21.80 11.52 1.75
C THR A 633 22.16 10.10 2.19
N GLY A 634 21.61 9.10 1.51
CA GLY A 634 21.78 7.68 1.82
C GLY A 634 20.73 7.18 2.82
N ILE A 635 21.13 6.35 3.76
CA ILE A 635 20.32 5.94 4.90
C ILE A 635 20.63 6.90 6.05
N VAL A 636 19.63 7.61 6.56
CA VAL A 636 19.79 8.69 7.53
C VAL A 636 18.96 8.39 8.77
N ALA A 637 19.60 8.40 9.93
CA ALA A 637 18.93 8.27 11.22
C ALA A 637 18.90 9.61 11.96
N TYR A 638 17.72 10.03 12.37
CA TYR A 638 17.52 11.18 13.25
C TYR A 638 17.19 10.71 14.66
N ALA A 639 17.69 11.39 15.67
CA ALA A 639 17.37 11.15 17.08
C ALA A 639 17.50 12.46 17.88
N LEU A 640 17.00 12.46 19.11
CA LEU A 640 17.31 13.53 20.05
C LEU A 640 18.80 13.55 20.38
N PRO A 641 19.39 14.73 20.70
CA PRO A 641 20.77 14.80 21.16
C PRO A 641 21.05 13.79 22.27
N ALA A 642 22.24 13.18 22.24
CA ALA A 642 22.63 12.29 23.31
C ALA A 642 22.69 13.07 24.62
N ALA A 643 22.16 12.52 25.72
CA ALA A 643 22.27 13.14 27.03
C ALA A 643 23.78 13.36 27.36
N ALA A 644 24.13 14.58 27.75
CA ALA A 644 25.48 14.90 28.15
C ALA A 644 25.91 13.98 29.33
N GLY A 645 26.71 12.95 29.05
CA GLY A 645 27.19 12.01 30.08
C GLY A 645 27.32 10.55 29.66
N THR A 646 26.74 10.11 28.57
CA THR A 646 26.94 8.74 28.04
C THR A 646 28.07 8.72 27.00
N LYS A 647 29.32 8.78 27.49
CA LYS A 647 30.44 8.30 26.65
C LYS A 647 30.23 6.80 26.46
N SER A 648 30.09 6.38 25.18
CA SER A 648 30.11 4.98 24.80
C SER A 648 31.39 4.32 25.36
N GLN A 649 31.21 3.33 26.23
CA GLN A 649 32.28 2.38 26.57
C GLN A 649 32.44 1.37 25.43
#